data_514e23451efab255483d0699552be6eb
#
_entry.id   514e23451efab255483d0699552be6eb
#
_cell.length_a   1.000
_cell.length_b   1.000
_cell.length_c   1.000
_cell.angle_alpha   90.00
_cell.angle_beta   90.00
_cell.angle_gamma   90.00
#
_symmetry.space_group_name_H-M   'P 1'
#
loop_
_entity.id
_entity.type
_entity.pdbx_description
1 polymer ?
#
loop_
_entity_poly.entity_id
_entity_poly.type
_entity_poly.pdbx_seq_one_letter_code
_entity_poly.pdbx_strand_id
1 'polypeptide(L)'
;MKEHKHFNMRRLLTVALMLALVLSTAAAGYAADLTESVCKNPDPGKVIKTDWTNFRGNNTHNAVTKSPVPTKPSEAALLWATKSGSGYGGQAVGSPILVDGYLYYNQGKTINKMDAISGERVASAPMVNNSSFSIVPPTYADGKIFVGLAGGIVQAFDAKTLKSLWVYTDKLGGQPNCPLTYYDGYIYTGFWNSETRDANFVCLSVKDENTKKTNEAKKAKWTYTSKGGFYWAGAYVCKNFVLVGTDDGDSAYTEQTSNLLSLDPKTGAVLDKKSGLNADIRSNVSYDKTTDRHYFTSKGGSFYAAKVSAKGKITDLKELDLGGMSTSTPAIYNGRAYIGVSGPGQFAKYNGHNITVIDLKAWKIAYRAYTMGYPQTSGLVYTGAGDGYTYVYFFENMTPGKLRYIKDKPGQTEPVDAVIENDGTQDWVCAPTLFTPQGAQAQYAICSPIVDEYGTIYFKNDSAQMMALGSKIKKITISKLPTQTTYDIGDVFNPAGMKVEAVLANGKRMDISQYVQYGADPLTAKDSDVLIYYANQMYNDETQLDTLYATVDIKVNDAKTSEVNNAAKRRIKAAQPTLTVKAGKKSAVLSWKKVSNANGYQIYRSSKKSGGFKSVKTITKGSVLTYTDKSLASGKTGYYKIRAYRTITKASYYRKWSAVKSVKAK
;
A
#
# COMPACT_ATOMS: atom_id res chain seq x y z
N MET A 1 32.55 32.96 18.61
CA MET A 1 33.44 32.26 17.67
C MET A 1 32.84 30.90 17.41
N LYS A 2 32.21 30.71 16.24
CA LYS A 2 31.62 29.42 15.81
C LYS A 2 32.72 28.66 15.07
N GLU A 3 33.16 27.54 15.61
CA GLU A 3 34.02 26.61 14.89
C GLU A 3 33.19 25.95 13.75
N HIS A 4 33.53 26.33 12.54
CA HIS A 4 33.08 25.59 11.34
C HIS A 4 33.83 24.26 11.30
N LYS A 5 33.16 23.15 11.66
CA LYS A 5 33.66 21.82 11.31
C LYS A 5 33.79 21.74 9.78
N HIS A 6 35.02 21.56 9.30
CA HIS A 6 35.30 21.34 7.89
C HIS A 6 34.61 20.06 7.42
N PHE A 7 33.43 20.24 6.80
CA PHE A 7 32.72 19.18 6.09
C PHE A 7 33.59 18.79 4.88
N ASN A 8 33.92 17.52 4.76
CA ASN A 8 34.87 17.04 3.76
C ASN A 8 34.22 17.08 2.36
N MET A 9 34.38 18.18 1.64
CA MET A 9 33.78 18.50 0.34
C MET A 9 34.02 17.41 -0.73
N ARG A 10 35.07 16.60 -0.60
CA ARG A 10 35.30 15.44 -1.48
C ARG A 10 34.24 14.34 -1.31
N ARG A 11 33.71 14.12 -0.11
CA ARG A 11 32.65 13.15 0.13
C ARG A 11 31.30 13.63 -0.40
N LEU A 12 31.04 14.95 -0.32
CA LEU A 12 29.85 15.54 -0.95
C LEU A 12 29.89 15.42 -2.49
N LEU A 13 31.06 15.64 -3.10
CA LEU A 13 31.25 15.46 -4.54
C LEU A 13 31.05 13.98 -4.95
N THR A 14 31.51 13.02 -4.15
CA THR A 14 31.34 11.58 -4.44
C THR A 14 29.86 11.19 -4.33
N VAL A 15 29.14 11.69 -3.33
CA VAL A 15 27.68 11.46 -3.17
C VAL A 15 26.89 12.16 -4.29
N ALA A 16 27.25 13.39 -4.64
CA ALA A 16 26.62 14.13 -5.74
C ALA A 16 26.92 13.49 -7.11
N LEU A 17 28.13 12.96 -7.34
CA LEU A 17 28.46 12.20 -8.56
C LEU A 17 27.72 10.86 -8.62
N MET A 18 27.55 10.14 -7.50
CA MET A 18 26.77 8.91 -7.46
C MET A 18 25.28 9.17 -7.68
N LEU A 19 24.74 10.25 -7.12
CA LEU A 19 23.36 10.68 -7.41
C LEU A 19 23.16 11.11 -8.87
N ALA A 20 24.14 11.81 -9.47
CA ALA A 20 24.11 12.20 -10.89
C ALA A 20 24.21 10.98 -11.82
N LEU A 21 24.97 9.93 -11.46
CA LEU A 21 25.01 8.66 -12.23
C LEU A 21 23.70 7.90 -12.12
N VAL A 22 23.02 7.89 -10.96
CA VAL A 22 21.71 7.27 -10.80
C VAL A 22 20.64 7.98 -11.64
N LEU A 23 20.75 9.30 -11.80
CA LEU A 23 19.82 10.09 -12.63
C LEU A 23 20.05 9.93 -14.13
N SER A 24 21.28 9.70 -14.59
CA SER A 24 21.59 9.53 -16.01
C SER A 24 21.25 8.13 -16.57
N THR A 25 21.06 7.12 -15.72
CA THR A 25 20.71 5.75 -16.10
C THR A 25 19.21 5.42 -16.01
N ALA A 26 18.40 6.34 -15.48
CA ALA A 26 16.94 6.16 -15.44
C ALA A 26 16.26 6.22 -16.83
N ALA A 27 17.00 6.56 -17.89
CA ALA A 27 16.51 6.58 -19.27
C ALA A 27 16.77 5.28 -20.05
N ALA A 28 17.55 4.34 -19.51
CA ALA A 28 17.79 3.03 -20.14
C ALA A 28 17.71 1.95 -19.05
N GLY A 29 16.80 1.02 -19.22
CA GLY A 29 16.55 -0.08 -18.30
C GLY A 29 17.79 -0.96 -18.06
N TYR A 30 18.57 -0.63 -17.06
CA TYR A 30 19.56 -1.49 -16.43
C TYR A 30 19.75 -1.02 -14.99
N ALA A 31 19.05 -1.66 -14.05
CA ALA A 31 19.45 -1.73 -12.67
C ALA A 31 20.53 -2.81 -12.55
N ALA A 32 21.71 -2.55 -13.06
CA ALA A 32 22.88 -3.40 -12.90
C ALA A 32 24.04 -2.60 -12.35
N ASP A 33 24.53 -3.02 -11.20
CA ASP A 33 25.84 -2.77 -10.63
C ASP A 33 26.26 -1.34 -10.23
N LEU A 34 25.45 -0.70 -9.38
CA LEU A 34 25.97 0.37 -8.50
C LEU A 34 26.18 -0.11 -7.05
N THR A 35 26.33 -1.41 -6.85
CA THR A 35 26.25 -2.05 -5.52
C THR A 35 27.59 -2.26 -4.82
N GLU A 36 28.70 -1.89 -5.39
CA GLU A 36 29.99 -2.15 -4.72
C GLU A 36 30.38 -1.15 -3.63
N SER A 37 29.85 0.10 -3.64
CA SER A 37 30.21 1.13 -2.64
C SER A 37 29.08 1.54 -1.69
N VAL A 38 27.84 1.09 -1.91
CA VAL A 38 26.66 1.48 -1.11
C VAL A 38 25.89 0.25 -0.65
N CYS A 39 25.71 0.11 0.65
CA CYS A 39 24.91 -0.97 1.24
C CYS A 39 23.58 -0.42 1.76
N LYS A 40 22.49 -1.18 1.54
CA LYS A 40 21.20 -0.93 2.22
C LYS A 40 21.16 -1.69 3.53
N ASN A 41 20.47 -1.15 4.54
CA ASN A 41 20.26 -1.87 5.79
C ASN A 41 19.32 -3.08 5.55
N PRO A 42 19.72 -4.31 5.90
CA PRO A 42 18.96 -5.52 5.53
C PRO A 42 17.82 -5.89 6.48
N ASP A 43 17.45 -5.08 7.46
CA ASP A 43 16.40 -5.44 8.43
C ASP A 43 15.01 -5.00 7.96
N PRO A 44 14.21 -5.87 7.29
CA PRO A 44 12.91 -5.54 6.73
C PRO A 44 11.82 -5.63 7.81
N GLY A 45 11.83 -4.73 8.79
CA GLY A 45 10.72 -4.61 9.74
C GLY A 45 9.44 -4.19 9.02
N LYS A 46 8.28 -4.73 9.43
CA LYS A 46 6.98 -4.23 9.01
C LYS A 46 6.80 -2.82 9.61
N VAL A 47 6.64 -1.81 8.76
CA VAL A 47 6.65 -0.39 9.19
C VAL A 47 5.29 0.31 9.06
N ILE A 48 4.37 -0.21 8.26
CA ILE A 48 3.01 0.32 8.12
C ILE A 48 2.00 -0.65 8.70
N LYS A 49 1.10 -0.14 9.55
CA LYS A 49 0.11 -0.94 10.31
C LYS A 49 -1.33 -0.76 9.82
N THR A 50 -1.63 0.36 9.18
CA THR A 50 -2.98 0.66 8.68
C THR A 50 -3.16 0.05 7.30
N ASP A 51 -4.16 -0.81 7.17
CA ASP A 51 -4.49 -1.49 5.91
C ASP A 51 -5.74 -0.87 5.26
N TRP A 52 -5.72 -0.78 3.93
CA TRP A 52 -6.86 -0.43 3.08
C TRP A 52 -7.10 -1.58 2.11
N THR A 53 -7.93 -2.54 2.52
CA THR A 53 -8.03 -3.86 1.90
C THR A 53 -8.96 -3.93 0.69
N ASN A 54 -9.79 -2.90 0.47
CA ASN A 54 -10.76 -2.83 -0.61
C ASN A 54 -11.10 -1.38 -0.97
N PHE A 55 -12.02 -1.19 -1.89
CA PHE A 55 -12.54 0.12 -2.25
C PHE A 55 -13.04 0.86 -1.00
N ARG A 56 -12.47 2.05 -0.73
CA ARG A 56 -12.79 2.93 0.41
C ARG A 56 -12.55 2.29 1.80
N GLY A 57 -11.63 1.35 1.89
CA GLY A 57 -11.08 0.82 3.13
C GLY A 57 -11.85 -0.35 3.75
N ASN A 58 -13.17 -0.34 3.72
CA ASN A 58 -14.01 -1.39 4.29
C ASN A 58 -15.44 -1.38 3.70
N ASN A 59 -16.26 -2.34 4.09
CA ASN A 59 -17.63 -2.52 3.55
C ASN A 59 -18.62 -1.38 3.86
N THR A 60 -18.28 -0.41 4.72
CA THR A 60 -19.13 0.77 4.92
C THR A 60 -18.93 1.83 3.85
N HIS A 61 -17.83 1.76 3.11
CA HIS A 61 -17.44 2.62 2.00
C HIS A 61 -17.35 4.13 2.33
N ASN A 62 -17.11 4.50 3.59
CA ASN A 62 -17.05 5.90 4.02
C ASN A 62 -15.64 6.51 3.98
N ALA A 63 -14.60 5.69 3.89
CA ALA A 63 -13.20 6.11 3.85
C ALA A 63 -12.82 7.08 4.99
N VAL A 64 -13.22 6.78 6.22
CA VAL A 64 -12.94 7.61 7.40
C VAL A 64 -11.62 7.19 8.03
N THR A 65 -10.76 8.16 8.32
CA THR A 65 -9.45 7.93 8.94
C THR A 65 -9.15 8.93 10.06
N LYS A 66 -8.26 8.52 10.98
CA LYS A 66 -7.59 9.39 11.96
C LYS A 66 -6.12 9.60 11.64
N SER A 67 -5.63 9.02 10.55
CA SER A 67 -4.25 9.19 10.10
C SER A 67 -3.97 10.67 9.78
N PRO A 68 -2.85 11.23 10.23
CA PRO A 68 -2.62 12.68 10.21
C PRO A 68 -2.23 13.20 8.82
N VAL A 69 -3.20 13.23 7.93
CA VAL A 69 -3.07 13.80 6.57
C VAL A 69 -2.67 15.28 6.68
N PRO A 70 -1.77 15.79 5.81
CA PRO A 70 -1.44 17.21 5.77
C PRO A 70 -2.70 18.06 5.56
N THR A 71 -2.86 19.11 6.38
CA THR A 71 -4.01 20.03 6.32
C THR A 71 -3.71 21.34 5.63
N LYS A 72 -2.44 21.54 5.23
CA LYS A 72 -1.95 22.75 4.55
C LYS A 72 -0.98 22.37 3.42
N PRO A 73 -1.00 23.09 2.28
CA PRO A 73 -0.05 22.85 1.19
C PRO A 73 1.42 22.97 1.62
N SER A 74 1.72 23.89 2.54
CA SER A 74 3.08 24.09 3.04
C SER A 74 3.67 22.89 3.81
N GLU A 75 2.82 22.00 4.33
CA GLU A 75 3.19 20.79 5.06
C GLU A 75 3.19 19.54 4.18
N ALA A 76 2.56 19.62 3.01
CA ALA A 76 2.47 18.51 2.05
C ALA A 76 3.69 18.43 1.15
N ALA A 77 4.08 17.22 0.79
CA ALA A 77 5.12 16.95 -0.21
C ALA A 77 4.83 15.64 -0.95
N LEU A 78 5.17 15.61 -2.23
CA LEU A 78 5.23 14.38 -2.99
C LEU A 78 6.48 13.60 -2.54
N LEU A 79 6.28 12.53 -1.77
CA LEU A 79 7.39 11.75 -1.20
C LEU A 79 8.08 10.90 -2.27
N TRP A 80 7.30 10.36 -3.20
CA TRP A 80 7.80 9.65 -4.37
C TRP A 80 6.72 9.55 -5.46
N ALA A 81 7.17 9.38 -6.70
CA ALA A 81 6.34 9.06 -7.85
C ALA A 81 7.02 7.98 -8.68
N THR A 82 6.36 6.86 -8.93
CA THR A 82 6.93 5.72 -9.64
C THR A 82 6.06 5.36 -10.83
N LYS A 83 6.66 5.27 -12.03
CA LYS A 83 5.95 4.87 -13.22
C LYS A 83 5.43 3.43 -13.09
N SER A 84 4.13 3.27 -13.18
CA SER A 84 3.43 1.99 -12.99
C SER A 84 2.95 1.36 -14.30
N GLY A 85 3.01 2.07 -15.42
CA GLY A 85 2.53 1.58 -16.72
C GLY A 85 2.62 2.63 -17.82
N SER A 86 1.75 2.56 -18.82
CA SER A 86 1.74 3.40 -20.04
C SER A 86 0.46 4.21 -20.14
N GLY A 87 0.17 5.13 -19.29
CA GLY A 87 -0.90 6.13 -19.42
C GLY A 87 -2.31 5.61 -19.71
N TYR A 88 -3.19 6.54 -20.10
CA TYR A 88 -4.59 6.30 -20.47
C TYR A 88 -4.76 5.36 -21.67
N GLY A 89 -5.92 4.76 -21.81
CA GLY A 89 -6.23 3.91 -22.98
C GLY A 89 -6.29 2.41 -22.67
N GLY A 90 -7.07 2.00 -21.68
CA GLY A 90 -7.27 0.60 -21.28
C GLY A 90 -6.46 0.23 -20.05
N GLN A 91 -6.05 1.23 -19.28
CA GLN A 91 -5.28 1.04 -18.06
C GLN A 91 -6.19 1.24 -16.83
N ALA A 92 -5.89 0.52 -15.76
CA ALA A 92 -6.56 0.76 -14.48
C ALA A 92 -6.02 2.04 -13.85
N VAL A 93 -6.89 3.04 -13.68
CA VAL A 93 -6.59 4.31 -13.02
C VAL A 93 -7.12 4.38 -11.60
N GLY A 94 -7.73 3.29 -11.13
CA GLY A 94 -8.24 3.15 -9.76
C GLY A 94 -7.15 3.18 -8.70
N SER A 95 -7.57 3.39 -7.46
CA SER A 95 -6.69 3.39 -6.30
C SER A 95 -5.92 2.07 -6.17
N PRO A 96 -4.73 2.06 -5.57
CA PRO A 96 -4.18 0.84 -5.02
C PRO A 96 -4.98 0.40 -3.79
N ILE A 97 -4.71 -0.80 -3.29
CA ILE A 97 -4.97 -1.17 -1.90
C ILE A 97 -3.65 -1.20 -1.12
N LEU A 98 -3.73 -1.00 0.19
CA LEU A 98 -2.58 -1.04 1.10
C LEU A 98 -2.75 -2.20 2.07
N VAL A 99 -1.80 -3.14 2.05
CA VAL A 99 -1.81 -4.31 2.94
C VAL A 99 -0.39 -4.62 3.39
N ASP A 100 -0.18 -4.74 4.70
CA ASP A 100 1.11 -5.11 5.28
C ASP A 100 2.30 -4.24 4.80
N GLY A 101 2.08 -2.93 4.57
CA GLY A 101 3.09 -2.00 4.09
C GLY A 101 3.36 -2.06 2.59
N TYR A 102 2.53 -2.79 1.84
CA TYR A 102 2.64 -2.88 0.39
C TYR A 102 1.38 -2.37 -0.31
N LEU A 103 1.60 -1.64 -1.40
CA LEU A 103 0.54 -1.27 -2.32
C LEU A 103 0.36 -2.38 -3.36
N TYR A 104 -0.88 -2.82 -3.57
CA TYR A 104 -1.23 -3.73 -4.66
C TYR A 104 -2.10 -3.00 -5.66
N TYR A 105 -1.76 -3.10 -6.92
CA TYR A 105 -2.49 -2.48 -8.03
C TYR A 105 -2.34 -3.28 -9.31
N ASN A 106 -3.35 -3.25 -10.14
CA ASN A 106 -3.31 -3.81 -11.48
C ASN A 106 -3.02 -2.71 -12.51
N GLN A 107 -2.28 -3.07 -13.56
CA GLN A 107 -1.93 -2.18 -14.66
C GLN A 107 -1.72 -2.97 -15.94
N GLY A 108 -2.46 -2.65 -17.01
CA GLY A 108 -2.42 -3.42 -18.24
C GLY A 108 -2.72 -4.90 -18.00
N LYS A 109 -1.77 -5.78 -18.26
CA LYS A 109 -1.86 -7.23 -18.04
C LYS A 109 -1.07 -7.71 -16.82
N THR A 110 -0.79 -6.84 -15.86
CA THR A 110 -0.01 -7.21 -14.66
C THR A 110 -0.68 -6.79 -13.37
N ILE A 111 -0.62 -7.66 -12.38
CA ILE A 111 -0.79 -7.31 -10.96
C ILE A 111 0.57 -7.01 -10.37
N ASN A 112 0.68 -5.94 -9.60
CA ASN A 112 1.92 -5.43 -9.05
C ASN A 112 1.84 -5.30 -7.54
N LYS A 113 2.98 -5.49 -6.89
CA LYS A 113 3.20 -5.24 -5.46
C LYS A 113 4.34 -4.24 -5.32
N MET A 114 4.10 -3.17 -4.58
CA MET A 114 5.03 -2.05 -4.41
C MET A 114 5.22 -1.76 -2.93
N ASP A 115 6.44 -1.48 -2.51
CA ASP A 115 6.71 -1.01 -1.15
C ASP A 115 6.14 0.41 -0.98
N ALA A 116 5.32 0.62 0.06
CA ALA A 116 4.59 1.87 0.23
C ALA A 116 5.49 3.04 0.67
N ILE A 117 6.61 2.79 1.32
CA ILE A 117 7.53 3.86 1.77
C ILE A 117 8.47 4.28 0.65
N SER A 118 9.07 3.33 -0.05
CA SER A 118 10.07 3.62 -1.09
C SER A 118 9.47 3.85 -2.48
N GLY A 119 8.25 3.38 -2.74
CA GLY A 119 7.68 3.35 -4.09
C GLY A 119 8.37 2.33 -5.02
N GLU A 120 9.18 1.43 -4.48
CA GLU A 120 9.84 0.37 -5.26
C GLU A 120 8.87 -0.77 -5.58
N ARG A 121 8.78 -1.16 -6.86
CA ARG A 121 8.01 -2.34 -7.27
C ARG A 121 8.78 -3.61 -6.93
N VAL A 122 8.34 -4.29 -5.86
CA VAL A 122 9.02 -5.48 -5.31
C VAL A 122 8.60 -6.79 -5.96
N ALA A 123 7.42 -6.83 -6.60
CA ALA A 123 6.96 -7.99 -7.36
C ALA A 123 5.93 -7.61 -8.43
N SER A 124 5.83 -8.44 -9.46
CA SER A 124 4.84 -8.36 -10.53
C SER A 124 4.50 -9.75 -11.04
N ALA A 125 3.25 -9.97 -11.45
CA ALA A 125 2.82 -11.23 -12.06
C ALA A 125 1.83 -10.98 -13.21
N PRO A 126 1.80 -11.85 -14.23
CA PRO A 126 0.86 -11.71 -15.34
C PRO A 126 -0.57 -12.05 -14.91
N MET A 127 -1.52 -11.29 -15.44
CA MET A 127 -2.94 -11.57 -15.39
C MET A 127 -3.41 -12.26 -16.68
N VAL A 128 -4.48 -13.05 -16.60
CA VAL A 128 -5.02 -13.78 -17.77
C VAL A 128 -5.61 -12.88 -18.84
N ASN A 129 -6.02 -11.67 -18.45
CA ASN A 129 -6.50 -10.65 -19.37
C ASN A 129 -6.08 -9.25 -18.88
N ASN A 130 -6.41 -8.22 -19.65
CA ASN A 130 -6.13 -6.80 -19.34
C ASN A 130 -7.09 -6.26 -18.26
N SER A 131 -6.63 -5.26 -17.53
CA SER A 131 -7.45 -4.52 -16.57
C SER A 131 -8.63 -3.80 -17.22
N SER A 132 -8.56 -3.47 -18.52
CA SER A 132 -9.46 -2.52 -19.16
C SER A 132 -9.42 -1.14 -18.48
N PHE A 133 -10.20 -0.17 -18.96
CA PHE A 133 -10.42 1.07 -18.20
C PHE A 133 -11.22 0.73 -16.94
N SER A 134 -10.60 0.89 -15.78
CA SER A 134 -11.23 0.60 -14.50
C SER A 134 -10.75 1.56 -13.41
N ILE A 135 -11.71 2.11 -12.66
CA ILE A 135 -11.45 2.87 -11.43
C ILE A 135 -11.46 1.99 -10.18
N VAL A 136 -11.73 0.71 -10.35
CA VAL A 136 -11.89 -0.25 -9.26
C VAL A 136 -10.52 -0.76 -8.80
N PRO A 137 -10.19 -0.64 -7.49
CA PRO A 137 -8.99 -1.26 -6.96
C PRO A 137 -9.11 -2.78 -6.86
N PRO A 138 -7.98 -3.49 -6.71
CA PRO A 138 -8.01 -4.85 -6.19
C PRO A 138 -8.69 -4.93 -4.83
N THR A 139 -9.05 -6.15 -4.40
CA THR A 139 -9.54 -6.41 -3.04
C THR A 139 -8.67 -7.47 -2.39
N TYR A 140 -8.29 -7.26 -1.13
CA TYR A 140 -7.57 -8.24 -0.32
C TYR A 140 -8.50 -8.92 0.68
N ALA A 141 -8.42 -10.24 0.75
CA ALA A 141 -9.03 -11.02 1.81
C ALA A 141 -8.33 -12.38 1.95
N ASP A 142 -8.24 -12.90 3.17
CA ASP A 142 -7.74 -14.25 3.49
C ASP A 142 -6.38 -14.58 2.83
N GLY A 143 -5.46 -13.62 2.81
CA GLY A 143 -4.14 -13.78 2.21
C GLY A 143 -4.12 -13.78 0.68
N LYS A 144 -5.19 -13.32 0.03
CA LYS A 144 -5.36 -13.30 -1.42
C LYS A 144 -5.69 -11.92 -1.94
N ILE A 145 -5.30 -11.66 -3.19
CA ILE A 145 -5.67 -10.45 -3.94
C ILE A 145 -6.62 -10.86 -5.05
N PHE A 146 -7.74 -10.16 -5.16
CA PHE A 146 -8.75 -10.36 -6.20
C PHE A 146 -8.78 -9.15 -7.13
N VAL A 147 -8.79 -9.39 -8.43
CA VAL A 147 -8.84 -8.34 -9.46
C VAL A 147 -9.92 -8.65 -10.49
N GLY A 148 -10.66 -7.62 -10.87
CA GLY A 148 -11.56 -7.67 -12.01
C GLY A 148 -10.79 -7.38 -13.31
N LEU A 149 -11.06 -8.12 -14.36
CA LEU A 149 -10.41 -8.02 -15.66
C LEU A 149 -11.45 -7.96 -16.79
N ALA A 150 -11.04 -7.41 -17.93
CA ALA A 150 -11.86 -7.37 -19.14
C ALA A 150 -12.41 -8.76 -19.51
N GLY A 151 -13.61 -8.80 -20.09
CA GLY A 151 -14.27 -10.05 -20.49
C GLY A 151 -15.00 -10.75 -19.37
N GLY A 152 -15.41 -10.04 -18.32
CA GLY A 152 -16.17 -10.61 -17.20
C GLY A 152 -15.35 -11.54 -16.31
N ILE A 153 -14.06 -11.24 -16.13
CA ILE A 153 -13.12 -12.10 -15.42
C ILE A 153 -12.86 -11.55 -14.02
N VAL A 154 -12.82 -12.46 -13.03
CA VAL A 154 -12.22 -12.22 -11.72
C VAL A 154 -11.08 -13.22 -11.52
N GLN A 155 -9.90 -12.73 -11.23
CA GLN A 155 -8.70 -13.55 -10.97
C GLN A 155 -8.22 -13.35 -9.54
N ALA A 156 -7.87 -14.45 -8.88
CA ALA A 156 -7.30 -14.46 -7.53
C ALA A 156 -5.80 -14.79 -7.55
N PHE A 157 -5.07 -14.10 -6.69
CA PHE A 157 -3.64 -14.29 -6.50
C PHE A 157 -3.33 -14.51 -5.02
N ASP A 158 -2.30 -15.27 -4.72
CA ASP A 158 -1.67 -15.30 -3.39
C ASP A 158 -1.01 -13.93 -3.11
N ALA A 159 -1.39 -13.27 -2.04
CA ALA A 159 -0.93 -11.90 -1.76
C ALA A 159 0.58 -11.81 -1.49
N LYS A 160 1.21 -12.88 -1.00
CA LYS A 160 2.63 -12.89 -0.67
C LYS A 160 3.51 -13.10 -1.90
N THR A 161 3.11 -14.03 -2.77
CA THR A 161 3.92 -14.51 -3.90
C THR A 161 3.45 -14.00 -5.25
N LEU A 162 2.25 -13.43 -5.35
CA LEU A 162 1.53 -13.10 -6.57
C LEU A 162 1.29 -14.30 -7.51
N LYS A 163 1.39 -15.52 -6.98
CA LYS A 163 1.03 -16.71 -7.74
C LYS A 163 -0.47 -16.68 -8.02
N SER A 164 -0.87 -16.87 -9.29
CA SER A 164 -2.28 -17.01 -9.65
C SER A 164 -2.87 -18.28 -9.05
N LEU A 165 -4.03 -18.18 -8.44
CA LEU A 165 -4.75 -19.28 -7.79
C LEU A 165 -5.87 -19.77 -8.69
N TRP A 166 -6.91 -18.98 -8.87
CA TRP A 166 -8.07 -19.34 -9.66
C TRP A 166 -8.57 -18.18 -10.54
N VAL A 167 -9.37 -18.51 -11.55
CA VAL A 167 -9.97 -17.58 -12.51
C VAL A 167 -11.44 -17.91 -12.67
N TYR A 168 -12.29 -16.94 -12.43
CA TYR A 168 -13.70 -16.95 -12.83
C TYR A 168 -13.85 -16.24 -14.17
N THR A 169 -14.66 -16.77 -15.06
CA THR A 169 -15.05 -16.10 -16.31
C THR A 169 -16.57 -16.13 -16.42
N ASP A 170 -17.19 -14.96 -16.50
CA ASP A 170 -18.63 -14.82 -16.65
C ASP A 170 -19.08 -15.19 -18.06
N LYS A 171 -20.22 -15.87 -18.16
CA LYS A 171 -20.77 -16.33 -19.45
C LYS A 171 -21.20 -15.19 -20.37
N LEU A 172 -21.65 -14.06 -19.79
CA LEU A 172 -22.07 -12.88 -20.53
C LEU A 172 -20.87 -11.94 -20.82
N GLY A 173 -19.73 -12.20 -20.20
CA GLY A 173 -18.56 -11.31 -20.29
C GLY A 173 -18.75 -10.01 -19.52
N GLY A 174 -18.20 -8.91 -20.05
CA GLY A 174 -18.39 -7.56 -19.53
C GLY A 174 -17.15 -6.87 -18.99
N GLN A 175 -17.30 -5.59 -18.69
CA GLN A 175 -16.26 -4.77 -18.05
C GLN A 175 -16.28 -4.96 -16.52
N PRO A 176 -15.12 -5.01 -15.85
CA PRO A 176 -15.01 -5.25 -14.42
C PRO A 176 -15.06 -3.94 -13.62
N ASN A 177 -16.03 -3.10 -13.85
CA ASN A 177 -16.11 -1.77 -13.26
C ASN A 177 -16.93 -1.70 -11.95
N CYS A 178 -17.41 -2.84 -11.45
CA CYS A 178 -18.05 -2.95 -10.16
C CYS A 178 -17.02 -3.33 -9.10
N PRO A 179 -16.85 -2.56 -8.00
CA PRO A 179 -15.96 -2.94 -6.91
C PRO A 179 -16.26 -4.32 -6.34
N LEU A 180 -15.17 -5.03 -6.01
CA LEU A 180 -15.24 -6.36 -5.43
C LEU A 180 -15.40 -6.22 -3.91
N THR A 181 -16.55 -6.60 -3.37
CA THR A 181 -16.82 -6.57 -1.93
C THR A 181 -16.58 -7.94 -1.32
N TYR A 182 -15.73 -8.03 -0.32
CA TYR A 182 -15.51 -9.25 0.46
C TYR A 182 -16.44 -9.31 1.66
N TYR A 183 -17.10 -10.44 1.87
CA TYR A 183 -17.82 -10.76 3.10
C TYR A 183 -17.81 -12.27 3.36
N ASP A 184 -17.40 -12.69 4.55
CA ASP A 184 -17.53 -14.05 5.09
C ASP A 184 -17.11 -15.19 4.12
N GLY A 185 -15.91 -15.06 3.54
CA GLY A 185 -15.34 -16.06 2.62
C GLY A 185 -15.81 -15.98 1.17
N TYR A 186 -16.51 -14.90 0.80
CA TYR A 186 -17.01 -14.68 -0.56
C TYR A 186 -16.68 -13.28 -1.08
N ILE A 187 -16.49 -13.18 -2.41
CA ILE A 187 -16.43 -11.95 -3.17
C ILE A 187 -17.74 -11.76 -3.91
N TYR A 188 -18.25 -10.53 -3.84
CA TYR A 188 -19.46 -10.08 -4.54
C TYR A 188 -19.07 -8.98 -5.51
N THR A 189 -19.43 -9.09 -6.78
CA THR A 189 -19.13 -8.09 -7.80
C THR A 189 -20.08 -8.25 -8.99
N GLY A 190 -20.17 -7.21 -9.81
CA GLY A 190 -20.96 -7.21 -11.03
C GLY A 190 -20.15 -6.85 -12.26
N PHE A 191 -20.75 -6.99 -13.43
CA PHE A 191 -20.16 -6.63 -14.71
C PHE A 191 -21.08 -5.69 -15.48
N TRP A 192 -20.52 -5.06 -16.50
CA TRP A 192 -21.24 -4.18 -17.39
C TRP A 192 -20.87 -4.47 -18.85
N ASN A 193 -21.87 -4.71 -19.69
CA ASN A 193 -21.68 -5.08 -21.11
C ASN A 193 -22.03 -3.97 -22.10
N SER A 194 -22.80 -3.02 -21.71
CA SER A 194 -23.23 -1.76 -22.31
C SER A 194 -24.54 -1.33 -21.66
N GLU A 195 -25.03 -0.16 -22.01
CA GLU A 195 -26.25 0.41 -21.44
C GLU A 195 -27.47 -0.53 -21.58
N THR A 196 -27.59 -1.28 -22.68
CA THR A 196 -28.80 -2.06 -23.02
C THR A 196 -28.65 -3.57 -22.94
N ARG A 197 -27.47 -4.09 -22.62
CA ARG A 197 -27.22 -5.54 -22.58
C ARG A 197 -27.29 -6.10 -21.18
N ASP A 198 -27.59 -7.37 -21.10
CA ASP A 198 -27.57 -8.12 -19.85
C ASP A 198 -26.14 -8.27 -19.32
N ALA A 199 -25.98 -8.13 -18.01
CA ALA A 199 -24.77 -8.48 -17.31
C ALA A 199 -25.07 -9.07 -15.93
N ASN A 200 -24.14 -9.84 -15.39
CA ASN A 200 -24.30 -10.58 -14.16
C ASN A 200 -23.70 -9.86 -12.96
N PHE A 201 -24.36 -10.01 -11.82
CA PHE A 201 -23.79 -9.85 -10.48
C PHE A 201 -23.54 -11.24 -9.91
N VAL A 202 -22.38 -11.46 -9.30
CA VAL A 202 -21.92 -12.81 -8.94
C VAL A 202 -21.42 -12.89 -7.50
N CYS A 203 -21.56 -14.08 -6.91
CA CYS A 203 -20.96 -14.46 -5.65
C CYS A 203 -19.91 -15.55 -5.89
N LEU A 204 -18.65 -15.30 -5.50
CA LEU A 204 -17.53 -16.19 -5.72
C LEU A 204 -16.91 -16.59 -4.38
N SER A 205 -16.70 -17.89 -4.12
CA SER A 205 -15.94 -18.34 -2.97
C SER A 205 -14.47 -17.94 -3.11
N VAL A 206 -13.87 -17.38 -2.07
CA VAL A 206 -12.43 -17.03 -2.04
C VAL A 206 -11.51 -18.24 -1.91
N LYS A 207 -12.06 -19.42 -1.63
CA LYS A 207 -11.30 -20.64 -1.42
C LYS A 207 -10.56 -21.06 -2.69
N ASP A 208 -9.31 -21.43 -2.57
CA ASP A 208 -8.52 -22.13 -3.58
C ASP A 208 -8.78 -23.63 -3.42
N GLU A 209 -9.57 -24.21 -4.31
CA GLU A 209 -10.01 -25.61 -4.18
C GLU A 209 -8.86 -26.58 -4.49
N ASN A 210 -7.94 -26.20 -5.36
CA ASN A 210 -6.83 -27.02 -5.76
C ASN A 210 -5.49 -26.27 -5.77
N THR A 211 -4.84 -26.19 -4.61
CA THR A 211 -3.58 -25.46 -4.40
C THR A 211 -2.42 -25.93 -5.31
N LYS A 212 -2.56 -27.08 -5.99
CA LYS A 212 -1.57 -27.59 -6.95
C LYS A 212 -1.74 -27.01 -8.35
N LYS A 213 -2.93 -26.44 -8.67
CA LYS A 213 -3.20 -25.80 -9.96
C LYS A 213 -2.97 -24.29 -9.89
N THR A 214 -2.63 -23.71 -11.01
CA THR A 214 -2.67 -22.27 -11.25
C THR A 214 -3.80 -21.99 -12.22
N ASN A 215 -4.43 -20.82 -12.12
CA ASN A 215 -5.59 -20.46 -12.95
C ASN A 215 -6.69 -21.51 -12.91
N GLU A 216 -6.95 -22.09 -11.74
CA GLU A 216 -8.05 -23.04 -11.56
C GLU A 216 -9.37 -22.38 -12.00
N ALA A 217 -10.19 -23.06 -12.82
CA ALA A 217 -11.47 -22.54 -13.25
C ALA A 217 -12.44 -22.46 -12.06
N LYS A 218 -12.88 -21.23 -11.73
CA LYS A 218 -13.80 -20.95 -10.63
C LYS A 218 -15.25 -20.92 -11.14
N LYS A 219 -16.18 -21.42 -10.33
CA LYS A 219 -17.61 -21.30 -10.59
C LYS A 219 -18.23 -20.29 -9.61
N ALA A 220 -19.18 -19.51 -10.08
CA ALA A 220 -20.01 -18.70 -9.20
C ALA A 220 -20.88 -19.61 -8.31
N LYS A 221 -21.05 -19.20 -7.06
CA LYS A 221 -22.02 -19.82 -6.15
C LYS A 221 -23.43 -19.53 -6.60
N TRP A 222 -23.66 -18.31 -7.02
CA TRP A 222 -24.89 -17.85 -7.67
C TRP A 222 -24.60 -16.66 -8.58
N THR A 223 -25.52 -16.40 -9.49
CA THR A 223 -25.53 -15.25 -10.40
C THR A 223 -26.91 -14.60 -10.38
N TYR A 224 -26.96 -13.27 -10.50
CA TYR A 224 -28.15 -12.48 -10.73
C TYR A 224 -27.95 -11.66 -11.99
N THR A 225 -28.87 -11.72 -12.95
CA THR A 225 -28.76 -11.00 -14.23
C THR A 225 -29.62 -9.75 -14.21
N SER A 226 -29.08 -8.63 -14.68
CA SER A 226 -29.79 -7.37 -14.88
C SER A 226 -29.47 -6.80 -16.26
N LYS A 227 -30.47 -6.29 -16.94
CA LYS A 227 -30.30 -5.47 -18.14
C LYS A 227 -29.58 -4.17 -17.74
N GLY A 228 -28.65 -3.66 -18.55
CA GLY A 228 -27.77 -2.54 -18.18
C GLY A 228 -26.62 -2.89 -17.23
N GLY A 229 -26.81 -3.93 -16.41
CA GLY A 229 -25.76 -4.45 -15.51
C GLY A 229 -25.41 -3.53 -14.33
N PHE A 230 -24.10 -3.52 -13.97
CA PHE A 230 -23.60 -2.95 -12.72
C PHE A 230 -22.32 -2.17 -13.00
N TYR A 231 -22.45 -0.90 -13.39
CA TYR A 231 -21.33 -0.03 -13.72
C TYR A 231 -20.99 0.86 -12.53
N TRP A 232 -19.82 0.68 -11.92
CA TRP A 232 -19.37 1.36 -10.71
C TRP A 232 -20.23 1.13 -9.45
N ALA A 233 -21.27 0.35 -9.54
CA ALA A 233 -22.23 0.08 -8.50
C ALA A 233 -21.74 -1.01 -7.52
N GLY A 234 -20.89 -0.66 -6.60
CA GLY A 234 -20.41 -1.58 -5.56
C GLY A 234 -21.46 -1.83 -4.48
N ALA A 235 -21.54 -3.08 -4.04
CA ALA A 235 -22.51 -3.52 -3.07
C ALA A 235 -22.08 -3.28 -1.61
N TYR A 236 -23.01 -2.92 -0.75
CA TYR A 236 -22.90 -3.20 0.68
C TYR A 236 -23.33 -4.64 0.94
N VAL A 237 -22.53 -5.39 1.70
CA VAL A 237 -22.79 -6.79 2.01
C VAL A 237 -22.74 -7.03 3.51
N CYS A 238 -23.75 -7.70 4.03
CA CYS A 238 -23.78 -8.16 5.42
C CYS A 238 -24.33 -9.59 5.51
N LYS A 239 -24.46 -10.12 6.71
CA LYS A 239 -24.97 -11.48 6.95
C LYS A 239 -26.35 -11.73 6.33
N ASN A 240 -27.17 -10.69 6.25
CA ASN A 240 -28.60 -10.81 5.95
C ASN A 240 -28.96 -10.45 4.50
N PHE A 241 -28.18 -9.57 3.87
CA PHE A 241 -28.46 -9.11 2.50
C PHE A 241 -27.22 -8.55 1.79
N VAL A 242 -27.31 -8.50 0.48
CA VAL A 242 -26.47 -7.74 -0.44
C VAL A 242 -27.31 -6.60 -0.97
N LEU A 243 -26.89 -5.35 -0.79
CA LEU A 243 -27.59 -4.18 -1.30
C LEU A 243 -26.78 -3.54 -2.43
N VAL A 244 -27.35 -3.47 -3.64
CA VAL A 244 -26.64 -3.00 -4.83
C VAL A 244 -27.59 -2.25 -5.78
N GLY A 245 -27.07 -1.17 -6.40
CA GLY A 245 -27.75 -0.47 -7.48
C GLY A 245 -27.54 -1.12 -8.83
N THR A 246 -28.41 -0.84 -9.79
CA THR A 246 -28.26 -1.27 -11.20
C THR A 246 -28.24 -0.08 -12.13
N ASP A 247 -27.72 -0.27 -13.35
CA ASP A 247 -28.08 0.59 -14.47
C ASP A 247 -29.53 0.32 -14.88
N ASP A 248 -30.14 1.22 -15.62
CA ASP A 248 -31.57 1.14 -16.00
C ASP A 248 -31.83 0.19 -17.18
N GLY A 249 -30.81 -0.11 -17.97
CA GLY A 249 -30.92 -0.95 -19.14
C GLY A 249 -31.40 -0.23 -20.41
N ASP A 250 -31.36 1.08 -20.43
CA ASP A 250 -31.68 1.90 -21.59
C ASP A 250 -30.46 2.67 -22.12
N SER A 251 -30.55 3.17 -23.35
CA SER A 251 -29.46 3.92 -24.00
C SER A 251 -29.36 5.39 -23.58
N ALA A 252 -30.41 5.93 -22.94
CA ALA A 252 -30.37 7.29 -22.39
C ALA A 252 -29.57 7.38 -21.09
N TYR A 253 -28.82 8.43 -20.94
CA TYR A 253 -27.87 8.57 -19.81
C TYR A 253 -28.49 9.03 -18.49
N THR A 254 -29.62 9.75 -18.53
CA THR A 254 -30.07 10.53 -17.37
C THR A 254 -31.58 10.56 -17.14
N GLU A 255 -32.38 9.95 -18.01
CA GLU A 255 -33.83 10.10 -17.96
C GLU A 255 -34.59 8.82 -17.68
N GLN A 256 -33.88 7.70 -17.56
CA GLN A 256 -34.47 6.40 -17.33
C GLN A 256 -34.43 6.02 -15.84
N THR A 257 -35.07 4.92 -15.49
CA THR A 257 -35.19 4.49 -14.10
C THR A 257 -34.44 3.20 -13.83
N SER A 258 -33.75 3.17 -12.72
CA SER A 258 -32.97 2.02 -12.27
C SER A 258 -33.53 1.39 -11.01
N ASN A 259 -32.81 0.42 -10.45
CA ASN A 259 -33.25 -0.34 -9.30
C ASN A 259 -32.21 -0.37 -8.19
N LEU A 260 -32.67 -0.34 -6.94
CA LEU A 260 -31.95 -0.80 -5.79
C LEU A 260 -32.40 -2.22 -5.44
N LEU A 261 -31.46 -3.18 -5.45
CA LEU A 261 -31.72 -4.59 -5.19
C LEU A 261 -31.23 -4.98 -3.81
N SER A 262 -32.05 -5.71 -3.08
CA SER A 262 -31.67 -6.46 -1.90
C SER A 262 -31.69 -7.94 -2.22
N LEU A 263 -30.53 -8.61 -2.17
CA LEU A 263 -30.37 -10.03 -2.53
C LEU A 263 -29.95 -10.85 -1.31
N ASP A 264 -30.40 -12.11 -1.27
CA ASP A 264 -29.90 -13.07 -0.28
C ASP A 264 -28.41 -13.39 -0.54
N PRO A 265 -27.51 -13.20 0.42
CA PRO A 265 -26.07 -13.38 0.19
C PRO A 265 -25.67 -14.84 -0.06
N LYS A 266 -26.53 -15.81 0.28
CA LYS A 266 -26.24 -17.24 0.11
C LYS A 266 -26.75 -17.81 -1.22
N THR A 267 -27.86 -17.26 -1.74
CA THR A 267 -28.59 -17.82 -2.89
C THR A 267 -28.69 -16.86 -4.07
N GLY A 268 -28.51 -15.55 -3.87
CA GLY A 268 -28.75 -14.54 -4.90
C GLY A 268 -30.21 -14.21 -5.15
N ALA A 269 -31.14 -14.83 -4.40
CA ALA A 269 -32.58 -14.58 -4.53
C ALA A 269 -32.90 -13.12 -4.13
N VAL A 270 -33.83 -12.50 -4.87
CA VAL A 270 -34.30 -11.14 -4.56
C VAL A 270 -35.12 -11.17 -3.27
N LEU A 271 -34.65 -10.47 -2.24
CA LEU A 271 -35.37 -10.27 -0.98
C LEU A 271 -36.31 -9.06 -1.07
N ASP A 272 -35.87 -8.02 -1.75
CA ASP A 272 -36.66 -6.83 -2.05
C ASP A 272 -36.05 -6.06 -3.22
N LYS A 273 -36.87 -5.22 -3.86
CA LYS A 273 -36.47 -4.37 -4.99
C LYS A 273 -37.21 -3.05 -4.92
N LYS A 274 -36.47 -1.94 -5.04
CA LYS A 274 -37.03 -0.62 -5.29
C LYS A 274 -36.71 -0.21 -6.73
N SER A 275 -37.74 -0.04 -7.52
CA SER A 275 -37.66 0.40 -8.91
C SER A 275 -38.08 1.88 -9.02
N GLY A 276 -37.80 2.48 -10.18
CA GLY A 276 -38.20 3.88 -10.45
C GLY A 276 -37.23 4.90 -9.87
N LEU A 277 -35.96 4.51 -9.61
CA LEU A 277 -34.93 5.43 -9.15
C LEU A 277 -34.36 6.22 -10.33
N ASN A 278 -34.07 7.48 -10.11
CA ASN A 278 -33.68 8.45 -11.14
C ASN A 278 -32.36 8.09 -11.82
N ALA A 279 -32.42 7.61 -13.06
CA ALA A 279 -31.30 7.19 -13.91
C ALA A 279 -30.39 6.11 -13.28
N ASP A 280 -29.27 5.80 -13.92
CA ASP A 280 -28.31 4.76 -13.51
C ASP A 280 -27.76 5.00 -12.11
N ILE A 281 -27.72 3.94 -11.30
CA ILE A 281 -27.01 3.96 -10.02
C ILE A 281 -25.55 3.54 -10.27
N ARG A 282 -24.65 4.51 -10.35
CA ARG A 282 -23.22 4.32 -10.61
C ARG A 282 -22.33 4.76 -9.45
N SER A 283 -22.80 4.53 -8.24
CA SER A 283 -22.05 4.70 -7.01
C SER A 283 -22.14 3.44 -6.14
N ASN A 284 -21.17 3.26 -5.24
CA ASN A 284 -21.30 2.22 -4.23
C ASN A 284 -22.37 2.61 -3.20
N VAL A 285 -22.91 1.61 -2.56
CA VAL A 285 -23.76 1.78 -1.39
C VAL A 285 -22.86 1.99 -0.16
N SER A 286 -22.90 3.17 0.44
CA SER A 286 -22.25 3.46 1.72
C SER A 286 -23.21 3.17 2.88
N TYR A 287 -22.68 2.74 4.02
CA TYR A 287 -23.48 2.50 5.22
C TYR A 287 -22.99 3.35 6.40
N ASP A 288 -23.91 4.01 7.07
CA ASP A 288 -23.61 4.71 8.33
C ASP A 288 -24.36 4.07 9.50
N LYS A 289 -23.58 3.54 10.44
CA LYS A 289 -24.11 2.88 11.64
C LYS A 289 -24.87 3.84 12.57
N THR A 290 -24.52 5.14 12.55
CA THR A 290 -25.13 6.14 13.45
C THR A 290 -26.58 6.41 13.08
N THR A 291 -26.86 6.46 11.77
CA THR A 291 -28.21 6.67 11.23
C THR A 291 -28.94 5.37 10.90
N ASP A 292 -28.22 4.26 10.90
CA ASP A 292 -28.68 2.93 10.42
C ASP A 292 -29.28 3.03 9.00
N ARG A 293 -28.53 3.71 8.09
CA ARG A 293 -28.96 3.95 6.71
C ARG A 293 -27.88 3.63 5.71
N HIS A 294 -28.35 3.28 4.52
CA HIS A 294 -27.55 3.03 3.32
C HIS A 294 -27.71 4.21 2.37
N TYR A 295 -26.61 4.73 1.84
CA TYR A 295 -26.56 5.94 1.03
C TYR A 295 -25.91 5.68 -0.32
N PHE A 296 -26.46 6.26 -1.38
CA PHE A 296 -25.94 6.13 -2.74
C PHE A 296 -26.41 7.30 -3.62
N THR A 297 -25.81 7.45 -4.79
CA THR A 297 -26.16 8.49 -5.77
C THR A 297 -26.52 7.86 -7.11
N SER A 298 -27.20 8.63 -7.95
CA SER A 298 -27.49 8.25 -9.33
C SER A 298 -26.98 9.32 -10.33
N LYS A 299 -26.78 8.89 -11.57
CA LYS A 299 -26.44 9.78 -12.69
C LYS A 299 -27.51 10.84 -12.99
N GLY A 300 -28.75 10.59 -12.63
CA GLY A 300 -29.81 11.57 -12.70
C GLY A 300 -29.67 12.72 -11.71
N GLY A 301 -28.66 12.70 -10.85
CA GLY A 301 -28.42 13.77 -9.87
C GLY A 301 -29.17 13.61 -8.57
N SER A 302 -29.57 12.39 -8.22
CA SER A 302 -30.25 12.13 -6.95
C SER A 302 -29.32 11.52 -5.92
N PHE A 303 -29.46 11.96 -4.66
CA PHE A 303 -28.89 11.35 -3.47
C PHE A 303 -29.97 10.61 -2.71
N TYR A 304 -29.73 9.35 -2.43
CA TYR A 304 -30.69 8.46 -1.76
C TYR A 304 -30.21 8.04 -0.38
N ALA A 305 -31.16 7.80 0.53
CA ALA A 305 -30.95 7.12 1.80
C ALA A 305 -32.06 6.09 2.02
N ALA A 306 -31.69 4.86 2.34
CA ALA A 306 -32.62 3.77 2.61
C ALA A 306 -32.32 3.09 3.94
N LYS A 307 -33.35 2.61 4.64
CA LYS A 307 -33.23 1.62 5.69
C LYS A 307 -33.48 0.23 5.11
N VAL A 308 -32.74 -0.76 5.61
CA VAL A 308 -32.94 -2.16 5.21
C VAL A 308 -33.08 -3.01 6.46
N SER A 309 -34.20 -3.72 6.55
CA SER A 309 -34.47 -4.59 7.70
C SER A 309 -33.56 -5.83 7.72
N ALA A 310 -33.52 -6.54 8.84
CA ALA A 310 -32.80 -7.81 8.96
C ALA A 310 -33.31 -8.91 8.01
N LYS A 311 -34.50 -8.74 7.43
CA LYS A 311 -35.04 -9.62 6.37
C LYS A 311 -34.73 -9.13 4.95
N GLY A 312 -33.89 -8.10 4.80
CA GLY A 312 -33.53 -7.53 3.52
C GLY A 312 -34.60 -6.61 2.90
N LYS A 313 -35.67 -6.27 3.63
CA LYS A 313 -36.71 -5.37 3.11
C LYS A 313 -36.27 -3.93 3.15
N ILE A 314 -36.30 -3.25 2.00
CA ILE A 314 -35.93 -1.84 1.82
C ILE A 314 -37.10 -0.96 2.26
N THR A 315 -36.86 -0.07 3.22
CA THR A 315 -37.87 0.83 3.79
C THR A 315 -37.33 2.24 3.93
N ASP A 316 -38.21 3.18 4.18
CA ASP A 316 -37.85 4.59 4.47
C ASP A 316 -36.83 5.15 3.45
N LEU A 317 -37.13 4.94 2.15
CA LEU A 317 -36.33 5.50 1.07
C LEU A 317 -36.59 7.01 0.97
N LYS A 318 -35.49 7.77 1.05
CA LYS A 318 -35.47 9.22 0.88
C LYS A 318 -34.69 9.58 -0.36
N GLU A 319 -35.07 10.66 -1.00
CA GLU A 319 -34.41 11.23 -2.17
C GLU A 319 -34.15 12.72 -1.96
N LEU A 320 -33.04 13.22 -2.47
CA LEU A 320 -32.66 14.63 -2.50
C LEU A 320 -32.02 14.94 -3.84
N ASP A 321 -32.51 15.99 -4.53
CA ASP A 321 -31.92 16.47 -5.77
C ASP A 321 -30.57 17.18 -5.49
N LEU A 322 -29.52 16.74 -6.19
CA LEU A 322 -28.18 17.30 -6.12
C LEU A 322 -27.97 18.49 -7.08
N GLY A 323 -28.90 18.68 -8.02
CA GLY A 323 -28.79 19.71 -9.08
C GLY A 323 -27.72 19.37 -10.15
N GLY A 324 -27.28 18.14 -10.25
CA GLY A 324 -26.33 17.70 -11.27
C GLY A 324 -25.93 16.24 -11.08
N MET A 325 -25.42 15.63 -12.15
CA MET A 325 -25.00 14.22 -12.19
C MET A 325 -24.00 13.87 -11.10
N SER A 326 -24.13 12.68 -10.51
CA SER A 326 -23.13 12.13 -9.60
C SER A 326 -22.87 10.65 -9.86
N THR A 327 -21.60 10.27 -9.90
CA THR A 327 -21.10 8.89 -9.83
C THR A 327 -20.21 8.70 -8.60
N SER A 328 -20.10 9.73 -7.76
CA SER A 328 -19.33 9.71 -6.53
C SER A 328 -20.04 8.89 -5.46
N THR A 329 -19.32 7.95 -4.84
CA THR A 329 -19.83 7.25 -3.65
C THR A 329 -19.88 8.21 -2.48
N PRO A 330 -21.04 8.40 -1.83
CA PRO A 330 -21.17 9.30 -0.70
C PRO A 330 -20.24 8.93 0.44
N ALA A 331 -19.49 9.87 0.99
CA ALA A 331 -18.77 9.71 2.24
C ALA A 331 -19.64 10.24 3.38
N ILE A 332 -19.94 9.39 4.35
CA ILE A 332 -20.84 9.73 5.46
C ILE A 332 -20.05 9.81 6.76
N TYR A 333 -20.15 10.95 7.42
CA TYR A 333 -19.54 11.11 8.74
C TYR A 333 -20.24 12.22 9.55
N ASN A 334 -20.49 11.97 10.83
CA ASN A 334 -20.98 12.94 11.82
C ASN A 334 -22.21 13.73 11.35
N GLY A 335 -23.22 13.04 10.78
CA GLY A 335 -24.45 13.64 10.29
C GLY A 335 -24.33 14.43 8.99
N ARG A 336 -23.20 14.32 8.29
CA ARG A 336 -22.93 14.93 6.98
C ARG A 336 -22.72 13.87 5.90
N ALA A 337 -23.08 14.21 4.67
CA ALA A 337 -22.69 13.49 3.47
C ALA A 337 -21.90 14.41 2.54
N TYR A 338 -20.83 13.87 1.95
CA TYR A 338 -19.93 14.58 1.04
C TYR A 338 -19.95 13.89 -0.31
N ILE A 339 -20.35 14.61 -1.36
CA ILE A 339 -20.66 14.04 -2.67
C ILE A 339 -20.08 14.92 -3.77
N GLY A 340 -19.32 14.31 -4.69
CA GLY A 340 -18.88 14.97 -5.91
C GLY A 340 -20.02 15.07 -6.91
N VAL A 341 -20.29 16.28 -7.42
CA VAL A 341 -21.37 16.59 -8.36
C VAL A 341 -20.79 17.30 -9.57
N SER A 342 -21.23 16.90 -10.77
CA SER A 342 -20.71 17.45 -12.02
C SER A 342 -21.24 18.86 -12.35
N GLY A 343 -22.26 19.34 -11.64
CA GLY A 343 -23.03 20.52 -12.03
C GLY A 343 -24.05 20.25 -13.12
N PRO A 344 -24.90 21.23 -13.45
CA PRO A 344 -25.96 21.07 -14.43
C PRO A 344 -25.41 21.01 -15.86
N GLY A 345 -26.02 20.21 -16.71
CA GLY A 345 -25.70 20.11 -18.13
C GLY A 345 -25.23 18.74 -18.59
N GLN A 346 -24.88 18.62 -19.87
CA GLN A 346 -24.35 17.39 -20.46
C GLN A 346 -22.86 17.25 -20.17
N PHE A 347 -22.37 16.02 -20.11
CA PHE A 347 -21.00 15.67 -19.70
C PHE A 347 -19.88 16.51 -20.36
N ALA A 348 -20.00 16.88 -21.61
CA ALA A 348 -19.01 17.70 -22.33
C ALA A 348 -19.12 19.22 -22.10
N LYS A 349 -20.12 19.66 -21.37
CA LYS A 349 -20.44 21.10 -21.14
C LYS A 349 -20.73 21.45 -19.68
N TYR A 350 -20.26 20.60 -18.76
CA TYR A 350 -20.48 20.85 -17.34
C TYR A 350 -19.69 22.07 -16.86
N ASN A 351 -20.37 22.92 -16.14
CA ASN A 351 -19.80 23.98 -15.32
C ASN A 351 -20.42 23.89 -13.92
N GLY A 352 -19.81 24.56 -12.95
CA GLY A 352 -20.28 24.49 -11.57
C GLY A 352 -20.07 23.14 -10.91
N HIS A 353 -19.01 22.42 -11.30
CA HIS A 353 -18.54 21.23 -10.61
C HIS A 353 -18.30 21.53 -9.14
N ASN A 354 -18.68 20.62 -8.24
CA ASN A 354 -18.59 20.92 -6.82
C ASN A 354 -18.54 19.64 -5.95
N ILE A 355 -18.07 19.80 -4.72
CA ILE A 355 -18.42 18.93 -3.61
C ILE A 355 -19.66 19.50 -2.94
N THR A 356 -20.75 18.76 -2.98
CA THR A 356 -22.00 19.06 -2.26
C THR A 356 -21.91 18.46 -0.86
N VAL A 357 -22.16 19.30 0.15
CA VAL A 357 -22.25 18.88 1.56
C VAL A 357 -23.71 18.89 1.97
N ILE A 358 -24.19 17.75 2.50
CA ILE A 358 -25.58 17.56 2.89
C ILE A 358 -25.67 17.43 4.41
N ASP A 359 -26.64 18.14 5.01
CA ASP A 359 -27.06 17.93 6.38
C ASP A 359 -28.09 16.79 6.40
N LEU A 360 -27.68 15.62 6.91
CA LEU A 360 -28.51 14.42 6.92
C LEU A 360 -29.69 14.50 7.90
N LYS A 361 -29.56 15.31 8.96
CA LYS A 361 -30.66 15.53 9.91
C LYS A 361 -31.74 16.41 9.32
N ALA A 362 -31.33 17.53 8.71
CA ALA A 362 -32.26 18.47 8.03
C ALA A 362 -32.69 17.93 6.65
N TRP A 363 -32.00 16.91 6.11
CA TRP A 363 -32.22 16.34 4.78
C TRP A 363 -32.19 17.38 3.68
N LYS A 364 -31.17 18.26 3.67
CA LYS A 364 -30.99 19.34 2.70
C LYS A 364 -29.50 19.57 2.40
N ILE A 365 -29.25 20.20 1.27
CA ILE A 365 -27.91 20.71 0.94
C ILE A 365 -27.55 21.78 1.95
N ALA A 366 -26.42 21.60 2.63
CA ALA A 366 -25.88 22.60 3.54
C ALA A 366 -25.14 23.71 2.77
N TYR A 367 -24.24 23.31 1.87
CA TYR A 367 -23.50 24.19 0.96
C TYR A 367 -22.82 23.40 -0.17
N ARG A 368 -22.27 24.12 -1.14
CA ARG A 368 -21.40 23.61 -2.20
C ARG A 368 -20.05 24.31 -2.15
N ALA A 369 -18.97 23.56 -2.29
CA ALA A 369 -17.64 24.08 -2.56
C ALA A 369 -17.27 23.71 -4.01
N TYR A 370 -17.08 24.73 -4.86
CA TYR A 370 -16.88 24.51 -6.29
C TYR A 370 -15.47 24.02 -6.61
N THR A 371 -15.31 23.52 -7.83
CA THR A 371 -14.05 22.99 -8.39
C THR A 371 -14.00 23.30 -9.88
N MET A 372 -12.81 23.34 -10.47
CA MET A 372 -12.68 23.58 -11.91
C MET A 372 -12.95 22.33 -12.73
N GLY A 373 -12.69 21.15 -12.18
CA GLY A 373 -12.99 19.86 -12.79
C GLY A 373 -13.98 19.02 -11.97
N TYR A 374 -14.65 18.07 -12.60
CA TYR A 374 -15.64 17.23 -11.93
C TYR A 374 -14.98 16.40 -10.79
N PRO A 375 -15.38 16.55 -9.52
CA PRO A 375 -14.90 15.72 -8.42
C PRO A 375 -15.58 14.35 -8.46
N GLN A 376 -15.29 13.57 -9.49
CA GLN A 376 -15.87 12.26 -9.77
C GLN A 376 -15.48 11.21 -8.73
N THR A 377 -14.36 11.43 -8.04
CA THR A 377 -13.84 10.53 -7.02
C THR A 377 -14.62 10.66 -5.73
N SER A 378 -14.51 9.65 -4.90
CA SER A 378 -15.14 9.67 -3.58
C SER A 378 -14.16 10.17 -2.53
N GLY A 379 -14.61 11.06 -1.65
CA GLY A 379 -13.76 11.76 -0.70
C GLY A 379 -13.17 10.85 0.40
N LEU A 380 -11.94 11.15 0.81
CA LEU A 380 -11.29 10.63 2.01
C LEU A 380 -11.62 11.54 3.19
N VAL A 381 -12.17 10.99 4.27
CA VAL A 381 -12.62 11.75 5.44
C VAL A 381 -11.58 11.63 6.57
N TYR A 382 -10.92 12.73 6.89
CA TYR A 382 -9.95 12.81 7.99
C TYR A 382 -10.53 13.51 9.22
N THR A 383 -10.45 12.86 10.38
CA THR A 383 -11.10 13.30 11.64
C THR A 383 -10.12 13.50 12.78
N GLY A 384 -8.81 13.44 12.53
CA GLY A 384 -7.76 13.49 13.53
C GLY A 384 -7.06 14.84 13.68
N ALA A 385 -7.52 15.93 13.03
CA ALA A 385 -6.84 17.23 13.04
C ALA A 385 -6.82 17.91 14.42
N GLY A 386 -7.85 17.67 15.26
CA GLY A 386 -7.92 18.23 16.60
C GLY A 386 -8.36 19.70 16.68
N ASP A 387 -8.72 20.31 15.54
CA ASP A 387 -9.16 21.71 15.42
C ASP A 387 -10.69 21.87 15.36
N GLY A 388 -11.43 20.79 15.62
CA GLY A 388 -12.89 20.76 15.60
C GLY A 388 -13.52 20.60 14.22
N TYR A 389 -12.70 20.44 13.17
CA TYR A 389 -13.14 20.21 11.80
C TYR A 389 -12.92 18.78 11.34
N THR A 390 -13.76 18.36 10.40
CA THR A 390 -13.57 17.20 9.54
C THR A 390 -13.00 17.69 8.22
N TYR A 391 -11.94 17.06 7.72
CA TYR A 391 -11.36 17.35 6.42
C TYR A 391 -11.77 16.28 5.43
N VAL A 392 -12.17 16.69 4.21
CA VAL A 392 -12.54 15.78 3.14
C VAL A 392 -11.68 16.06 1.93
N TYR A 393 -10.85 15.09 1.54
CA TYR A 393 -9.92 15.19 0.42
C TYR A 393 -10.47 14.47 -0.80
N PHE A 394 -10.32 15.07 -1.97
CA PHE A 394 -10.84 14.53 -3.23
C PHE A 394 -10.05 15.09 -4.41
N PHE A 395 -10.03 14.35 -5.52
CA PHE A 395 -9.45 14.82 -6.78
C PHE A 395 -10.50 15.45 -7.66
N GLU A 396 -10.12 16.43 -8.46
CA GLU A 396 -10.89 16.91 -9.58
C GLU A 396 -10.42 16.27 -10.89
N ASN A 397 -11.37 15.75 -11.68
CA ASN A 397 -11.08 15.09 -12.97
C ASN A 397 -10.87 16.13 -14.07
N MET A 398 -9.67 16.66 -14.13
CA MET A 398 -9.19 17.60 -15.13
C MET A 398 -7.67 17.49 -15.28
N THR A 399 -7.06 18.29 -16.13
CA THR A 399 -5.60 18.39 -16.27
C THR A 399 -5.13 19.78 -15.83
N PRO A 400 -4.31 19.89 -14.78
CA PRO A 400 -3.89 18.84 -13.84
C PRO A 400 -5.00 18.43 -12.87
N GLY A 401 -5.07 17.14 -12.52
CA GLY A 401 -6.00 16.64 -11.52
C GLY A 401 -5.53 16.99 -10.11
N LYS A 402 -5.96 18.15 -9.60
CA LYS A 402 -5.55 18.65 -8.28
C LYS A 402 -6.17 17.81 -7.17
N LEU A 403 -5.44 17.61 -6.08
CA LEU A 403 -6.00 17.15 -4.81
C LEU A 403 -6.50 18.37 -4.04
N ARG A 404 -7.80 18.43 -3.83
CA ARG A 404 -8.46 19.47 -3.06
C ARG A 404 -8.96 18.96 -1.72
N TYR A 405 -9.33 19.85 -0.84
CA TYR A 405 -9.99 19.52 0.42
C TYR A 405 -11.04 20.53 0.81
N ILE A 406 -11.98 20.12 1.65
CA ILE A 406 -12.86 21.01 2.39
C ILE A 406 -12.70 20.77 3.88
N LYS A 407 -12.98 21.82 4.67
CA LYS A 407 -13.15 21.77 6.13
C LYS A 407 -14.62 21.89 6.45
N ASP A 408 -15.17 20.96 7.21
CA ASP A 408 -16.57 20.97 7.57
C ASP A 408 -16.79 20.60 9.05
N LYS A 409 -17.88 21.08 9.58
CA LYS A 409 -18.42 20.70 10.90
C LYS A 409 -19.93 20.77 10.91
N PRO A 410 -20.63 20.06 11.80
CA PRO A 410 -22.08 20.16 11.93
C PRO A 410 -22.55 21.60 12.12
N GLY A 411 -23.61 21.97 11.40
CA GLY A 411 -24.18 23.34 11.44
C GLY A 411 -23.54 24.34 10.47
N GLN A 412 -22.42 23.98 9.80
CA GLN A 412 -21.81 24.88 8.80
C GLN A 412 -22.68 24.96 7.53
N THR A 413 -22.80 26.17 6.98
CA THR A 413 -23.65 26.49 5.84
C THR A 413 -22.92 27.13 4.66
N GLU A 414 -21.60 27.28 4.76
CA GLU A 414 -20.72 27.83 3.73
C GLU A 414 -19.34 27.17 3.79
N PRO A 415 -18.58 27.14 2.70
CA PRO A 415 -17.21 26.58 2.71
C PRO A 415 -16.26 27.49 3.49
N VAL A 416 -15.37 26.89 4.27
CA VAL A 416 -14.30 27.57 5.02
C VAL A 416 -12.99 27.45 4.25
N ASP A 417 -12.15 28.49 4.33
CA ASP A 417 -10.86 28.61 3.62
C ASP A 417 -11.02 28.49 2.08
N ALA A 418 -12.18 28.79 1.53
CA ALA A 418 -12.42 28.77 0.11
C ALA A 418 -11.56 29.80 -0.64
N VAL A 419 -11.25 29.51 -1.89
CA VAL A 419 -10.48 30.36 -2.79
C VAL A 419 -11.35 30.76 -3.98
N ILE A 420 -11.10 31.93 -4.57
CA ILE A 420 -11.77 32.32 -5.79
C ILE A 420 -10.95 31.84 -6.98
N GLU A 421 -11.56 31.03 -7.85
CA GLU A 421 -10.97 30.59 -9.12
C GLU A 421 -11.92 30.98 -10.26
N ASN A 422 -11.36 31.41 -11.41
CA ASN A 422 -12.10 31.79 -12.60
C ASN A 422 -12.04 30.71 -13.67
N ASP A 423 -13.19 30.34 -14.26
CA ASP A 423 -13.28 29.31 -15.32
C ASP A 423 -13.18 29.89 -16.74
N GLY A 424 -12.88 31.17 -16.85
CA GLY A 424 -12.89 31.93 -18.10
C GLY A 424 -14.22 32.61 -18.42
N THR A 425 -15.28 32.35 -17.63
CA THR A 425 -16.60 32.93 -17.79
C THR A 425 -17.10 33.63 -16.51
N GLN A 426 -16.79 33.11 -15.35
CA GLN A 426 -17.16 33.63 -14.05
C GLN A 426 -16.25 33.15 -12.92
N ASP A 427 -16.36 33.84 -11.79
CA ASP A 427 -15.67 33.48 -10.56
C ASP A 427 -16.47 32.44 -9.76
N TRP A 428 -15.74 31.48 -9.19
CA TRP A 428 -16.29 30.42 -8.36
C TRP A 428 -15.67 30.41 -6.97
N VAL A 429 -16.47 30.15 -5.94
CA VAL A 429 -15.99 29.91 -4.56
C VAL A 429 -15.56 28.46 -4.44
N CYS A 430 -14.26 28.22 -4.67
CA CYS A 430 -13.70 26.89 -4.81
C CYS A 430 -13.12 26.32 -3.53
N ALA A 431 -13.16 24.99 -3.43
CA ALA A 431 -12.41 24.25 -2.42
C ALA A 431 -10.90 24.51 -2.58
N PRO A 432 -10.16 24.74 -1.49
CA PRO A 432 -8.71 24.97 -1.56
C PRO A 432 -7.98 23.74 -2.07
N THR A 433 -6.84 23.98 -2.71
CA THR A 433 -5.95 22.94 -3.26
C THR A 433 -4.89 22.56 -2.22
N LEU A 434 -4.75 21.25 -1.93
CA LEU A 434 -3.65 20.73 -1.14
C LEU A 434 -2.40 20.47 -2.00
N PHE A 435 -2.61 19.91 -3.20
CA PHE A 435 -1.53 19.52 -4.09
C PHE A 435 -1.93 19.61 -5.56
N THR A 436 -1.03 20.15 -6.38
CA THR A 436 -1.17 20.19 -7.85
C THR A 436 -0.06 19.34 -8.48
N PRO A 437 -0.39 18.24 -9.16
CA PRO A 437 0.59 17.48 -9.93
C PRO A 437 1.27 18.34 -11.00
N GLN A 438 2.57 18.15 -11.19
CA GLN A 438 3.40 18.93 -12.13
C GLN A 438 3.96 18.05 -13.25
N GLY A 439 4.44 18.66 -14.31
CA GLY A 439 5.14 18.00 -15.42
C GLY A 439 4.39 16.79 -15.97
N ALA A 440 5.06 15.67 -16.11
CA ALA A 440 4.46 14.42 -16.60
C ALA A 440 3.34 13.85 -15.71
N GLN A 441 3.24 14.29 -14.47
CA GLN A 441 2.21 13.87 -13.52
C GLN A 441 0.91 14.67 -13.65
N ALA A 442 0.95 15.81 -14.35
CA ALA A 442 -0.18 16.72 -14.56
C ALA A 442 -1.20 16.13 -15.55
N GLN A 443 -1.98 15.16 -15.09
CA GLN A 443 -2.98 14.43 -15.88
C GLN A 443 -4.32 14.32 -15.13
N TYR A 444 -5.34 13.85 -15.82
CA TYR A 444 -6.67 13.59 -15.25
C TYR A 444 -6.60 12.62 -14.06
N ALA A 445 -7.37 12.86 -13.01
CA ALA A 445 -7.41 12.06 -11.80
C ALA A 445 -8.84 11.67 -11.42
N ILE A 446 -9.15 10.38 -11.50
CA ILE A 446 -10.44 9.77 -11.11
C ILE A 446 -10.28 8.71 -10.02
N CYS A 447 -9.16 8.69 -9.36
CA CYS A 447 -8.83 7.75 -8.29
C CYS A 447 -9.35 8.26 -6.95
N SER A 448 -9.96 7.41 -6.14
CA SER A 448 -10.28 7.71 -4.75
C SER A 448 -9.03 7.59 -3.88
N PRO A 449 -8.66 8.59 -3.07
CA PRO A 449 -7.45 8.54 -2.26
C PRO A 449 -7.53 7.48 -1.15
N ILE A 450 -6.42 6.80 -0.87
CA ILE A 450 -6.20 5.96 0.31
C ILE A 450 -5.05 6.51 1.13
N VAL A 451 -4.93 6.11 2.40
CA VAL A 451 -3.95 6.70 3.32
C VAL A 451 -3.37 5.67 4.28
N ASP A 452 -2.10 5.82 4.65
CA ASP A 452 -1.44 5.04 5.70
C ASP A 452 -1.53 5.67 7.10
N GLU A 453 -0.91 5.04 8.09
CA GLU A 453 -0.88 5.52 9.48
C GLU A 453 -0.06 6.81 9.69
N TYR A 454 0.79 7.17 8.74
CA TYR A 454 1.61 8.39 8.76
C TYR A 454 0.92 9.58 8.09
N GLY A 455 -0.23 9.35 7.46
CA GLY A 455 -0.99 10.35 6.71
C GLY A 455 -0.52 10.51 5.27
N THR A 456 0.19 9.51 4.73
CA THR A 456 0.60 9.50 3.32
C THR A 456 -0.56 9.03 2.46
N ILE A 457 -1.00 9.88 1.54
CA ILE A 457 -2.04 9.59 0.54
C ILE A 457 -1.39 8.90 -0.66
N TYR A 458 -1.93 7.74 -1.05
CA TYR A 458 -1.51 7.01 -2.26
C TYR A 458 -2.59 7.10 -3.32
N PHE A 459 -2.17 7.39 -4.55
CA PHE A 459 -3.07 7.54 -5.69
C PHE A 459 -2.36 7.31 -7.02
N LYS A 460 -3.17 7.11 -8.06
CA LYS A 460 -2.76 7.07 -9.47
C LYS A 460 -3.58 8.07 -10.25
N ASN A 461 -3.08 8.46 -11.41
CA ASN A 461 -3.83 9.23 -12.40
C ASN A 461 -3.46 8.77 -13.82
N ASP A 462 -3.93 9.46 -14.84
CA ASP A 462 -3.71 9.11 -16.26
C ASP A 462 -2.24 9.22 -16.71
N SER A 463 -1.34 9.73 -15.88
CA SER A 463 0.11 9.68 -16.13
C SER A 463 0.71 8.27 -16.03
N ALA A 464 -0.08 7.31 -15.53
CA ALA A 464 0.38 5.98 -15.17
C ALA A 464 1.49 5.97 -14.12
N GLN A 465 1.54 6.99 -13.27
CA GLN A 465 2.41 7.00 -12.10
C GLN A 465 1.61 6.67 -10.84
N MET A 466 2.20 5.85 -9.97
CA MET A 466 1.79 5.71 -8.58
C MET A 466 2.49 6.81 -7.79
N MET A 467 1.75 7.53 -6.97
CA MET A 467 2.22 8.69 -6.24
C MET A 467 1.93 8.57 -4.75
N ALA A 468 2.85 9.05 -3.92
CA ALA A 468 2.71 9.15 -2.47
C ALA A 468 2.84 10.61 -2.03
N LEU A 469 1.74 11.21 -1.62
CA LEU A 469 1.68 12.56 -1.08
C LEU A 469 1.53 12.48 0.44
N GLY A 470 2.50 12.99 1.18
CA GLY A 470 2.48 12.93 2.64
C GLY A 470 2.97 14.21 3.30
N SER A 471 3.17 14.16 4.61
CA SER A 471 3.84 15.24 5.33
C SER A 471 5.31 15.32 4.94
N LYS A 472 5.80 16.55 4.75
CA LYS A 472 7.24 16.79 4.52
C LYS A 472 8.09 16.11 5.59
N ILE A 473 9.17 15.48 5.17
CA ILE A 473 10.19 14.97 6.09
C ILE A 473 11.11 16.11 6.46
N LYS A 474 11.12 16.50 7.74
CA LYS A 474 11.96 17.61 8.24
C LYS A 474 13.40 17.21 8.43
N LYS A 475 13.64 15.99 8.89
CA LYS A 475 14.98 15.43 9.16
C LYS A 475 14.90 13.93 9.37
N ILE A 476 16.04 13.27 9.33
CA ILE A 476 16.19 11.89 9.82
C ILE A 476 16.99 11.89 11.13
N THR A 477 16.75 10.91 11.98
CA THR A 477 17.42 10.76 13.27
C THR A 477 17.81 9.32 13.52
N ILE A 478 18.98 9.09 14.14
CA ILE A 478 19.38 7.78 14.63
C ILE A 478 18.72 7.56 15.99
N SER A 479 17.61 6.82 16.03
CA SER A 479 16.88 6.54 17.27
C SER A 479 17.52 5.41 18.07
N LYS A 480 18.37 4.59 17.42
CA LYS A 480 19.17 3.57 18.06
C LYS A 480 20.49 3.39 17.32
N LEU A 481 21.60 3.45 18.04
CA LEU A 481 22.92 3.22 17.46
C LEU A 481 23.10 1.77 17.02
N PRO A 482 23.98 1.50 16.03
CA PRO A 482 24.36 0.14 15.69
C PRO A 482 25.05 -0.55 16.86
N THR A 483 25.00 -1.88 16.88
CA THR A 483 25.63 -2.67 17.95
C THR A 483 27.15 -2.56 17.98
N GLN A 484 27.75 -2.12 16.87
CA GLN A 484 29.19 -1.91 16.73
C GLN A 484 29.42 -0.45 16.35
N THR A 485 30.22 0.26 17.17
CA THR A 485 30.68 1.63 16.93
C THR A 485 32.20 1.77 17.01
N THR A 486 32.92 0.65 17.26
CA THR A 486 34.40 0.62 17.26
C THR A 486 34.87 -0.35 16.19
N TYR A 487 35.79 0.11 15.36
CA TYR A 487 36.28 -0.58 14.17
C TYR A 487 37.82 -0.62 14.15
N ASP A 488 38.36 -1.51 13.35
CA ASP A 488 39.80 -1.50 13.00
C ASP A 488 39.95 -0.88 11.59
N ILE A 489 41.15 -0.36 11.31
CA ILE A 489 41.49 0.12 9.96
C ILE A 489 41.22 -1.01 8.95
N GLY A 490 40.48 -0.70 7.88
CA GLY A 490 40.07 -1.64 6.84
C GLY A 490 38.79 -2.44 7.15
N ASP A 491 38.13 -2.20 8.29
CA ASP A 491 36.77 -2.70 8.50
C ASP A 491 35.77 -1.85 7.71
N VAL A 492 34.61 -2.45 7.39
CA VAL A 492 33.47 -1.75 6.79
C VAL A 492 32.42 -1.48 7.87
N PHE A 493 31.73 -0.36 7.78
CA PHE A 493 30.63 -0.03 8.69
C PHE A 493 29.58 -1.15 8.75
N ASN A 494 29.10 -1.43 9.96
CA ASN A 494 28.09 -2.47 10.19
C ASN A 494 26.85 -1.85 10.86
N PRO A 495 25.74 -1.69 10.15
CA PRO A 495 24.52 -1.05 10.67
C PRO A 495 23.69 -1.96 11.58
N ALA A 496 24.10 -3.21 11.83
CA ALA A 496 23.32 -4.18 12.58
C ALA A 496 22.80 -3.60 13.91
N GLY A 497 21.49 -3.62 14.10
CA GLY A 497 20.81 -3.07 15.28
C GLY A 497 20.57 -1.57 15.27
N MET A 498 21.02 -0.84 14.25
CA MET A 498 20.70 0.57 14.06
C MET A 498 19.23 0.77 13.74
N LYS A 499 18.64 1.84 14.28
CA LYS A 499 17.32 2.32 13.91
C LYS A 499 17.40 3.78 13.47
N VAL A 500 16.74 4.07 12.35
CA VAL A 500 16.66 5.39 11.76
C VAL A 500 15.21 5.77 11.56
N GLU A 501 14.84 6.96 11.98
CA GLU A 501 13.47 7.48 11.84
C GLU A 501 13.48 8.78 11.05
N ALA A 502 12.53 8.90 10.12
CA ALA A 502 12.14 10.16 9.51
C ALA A 502 11.19 10.91 10.45
N VAL A 503 11.48 12.17 10.73
CA VAL A 503 10.63 13.08 11.51
C VAL A 503 9.80 13.91 10.54
N LEU A 504 8.48 13.68 10.53
CA LEU A 504 7.54 14.31 9.62
C LEU A 504 7.09 15.69 10.14
N ALA A 505 6.59 16.54 9.24
CA ALA A 505 6.05 17.85 9.59
C ALA A 505 4.85 17.77 10.54
N ASN A 506 4.04 16.73 10.43
CA ASN A 506 2.92 16.44 11.34
C ASN A 506 3.34 15.86 12.70
N GLY A 507 4.64 15.80 13.02
CA GLY A 507 5.19 15.30 14.27
C GLY A 507 5.31 13.77 14.38
N LYS A 508 4.82 13.02 13.40
CA LYS A 508 5.00 11.55 13.37
C LYS A 508 6.45 11.17 13.09
N ARG A 509 6.82 9.98 13.53
CA ARG A 509 8.11 9.35 13.28
C ARG A 509 7.89 8.05 12.51
N MET A 510 8.55 7.93 11.37
CA MET A 510 8.44 6.78 10.48
C MET A 510 9.75 6.01 10.49
N ASP A 511 9.74 4.71 10.79
CA ASP A 511 10.93 3.86 10.74
C ASP A 511 11.36 3.67 9.28
N ILE A 512 12.49 4.26 8.92
CA ILE A 512 13.11 4.19 7.61
C ILE A 512 14.41 3.38 7.61
N SER A 513 14.66 2.60 8.66
CA SER A 513 15.91 1.88 8.87
C SER A 513 16.35 1.01 7.68
N GLN A 514 15.38 0.45 6.95
CA GLN A 514 15.66 -0.40 5.78
C GLN A 514 15.89 0.38 4.48
N TYR A 515 15.58 1.68 4.47
CA TYR A 515 15.64 2.53 3.27
C TYR A 515 16.84 3.47 3.25
N VAL A 516 17.58 3.54 4.36
CA VAL A 516 18.78 4.38 4.44
C VAL A 516 19.97 3.72 3.77
N GLN A 517 20.87 4.55 3.30
CA GLN A 517 22.11 4.16 2.65
C GLN A 517 23.30 4.69 3.47
N TYR A 518 24.46 4.11 3.30
CA TYR A 518 25.72 4.48 3.97
C TYR A 518 26.92 3.97 3.15
N GLY A 519 28.07 4.58 3.33
CA GLY A 519 29.29 4.18 2.64
C GLY A 519 29.73 2.76 3.00
N ALA A 520 30.13 1.98 2.01
CA ALA A 520 30.68 0.62 2.16
C ALA A 520 32.19 0.59 2.10
N ASP A 521 32.86 1.73 1.97
CA ASP A 521 34.31 1.83 1.89
C ASP A 521 35.00 1.37 3.18
N PRO A 522 36.19 0.76 3.08
CA PRO A 522 36.99 0.43 4.24
C PRO A 522 37.33 1.67 5.08
N LEU A 523 37.09 1.58 6.38
CA LEU A 523 37.36 2.66 7.33
C LEU A 523 38.88 2.86 7.50
N THR A 524 39.27 4.13 7.65
CA THR A 524 40.63 4.59 7.86
C THR A 524 40.81 5.17 9.27
N ALA A 525 42.02 5.40 9.70
CA ALA A 525 42.32 6.04 10.98
C ALA A 525 41.77 7.49 11.11
N LYS A 526 41.37 8.10 10.01
CA LYS A 526 40.82 9.46 9.98
C LYS A 526 39.31 9.52 10.13
N ASP A 527 38.62 8.36 10.06
CA ASP A 527 37.15 8.30 10.11
C ASP A 527 36.70 8.35 11.58
N SER A 528 35.95 9.37 11.92
CA SER A 528 35.33 9.59 13.24
C SER A 528 33.80 9.38 13.23
N ASP A 529 33.21 9.36 12.07
CA ASP A 529 31.77 9.16 11.87
C ASP A 529 31.46 8.44 10.56
N VAL A 530 30.22 7.98 10.42
CA VAL A 530 29.67 7.43 9.18
C VAL A 530 28.40 8.19 8.83
N LEU A 531 28.35 8.72 7.63
CA LEU A 531 27.18 9.39 7.08
C LEU A 531 26.10 8.35 6.74
N ILE A 532 24.92 8.56 7.31
CA ILE A 532 23.69 7.83 6.98
C ILE A 532 22.82 8.77 6.18
N TYR A 533 22.36 8.38 5.03
CA TYR A 533 21.53 9.21 4.19
C TYR A 533 20.28 8.48 3.68
N TYR A 534 19.23 9.25 3.51
CA TYR A 534 17.97 8.84 2.94
C TYR A 534 17.70 9.72 1.72
N ALA A 535 17.80 9.11 0.54
CA ALA A 535 17.44 9.76 -0.70
C ALA A 535 15.91 9.79 -0.77
N ASN A 536 15.35 10.93 -0.41
CA ASN A 536 13.92 11.17 -0.54
C ASN A 536 13.65 11.74 -1.93
N GLN A 537 12.68 11.17 -2.64
CA GLN A 537 12.23 11.68 -3.93
C GLN A 537 11.26 12.87 -3.77
N MET A 538 11.43 13.70 -2.74
CA MET A 538 10.64 14.92 -2.63
C MET A 538 11.00 15.84 -3.79
N TYR A 539 10.08 15.95 -4.74
CA TYR A 539 10.16 16.95 -5.79
C TYR A 539 9.73 18.30 -5.21
N ASN A 540 10.67 19.18 -4.92
CA ASN A 540 10.33 20.59 -4.63
C ASN A 540 10.12 21.40 -5.93
N ASP A 541 10.69 20.96 -7.00
CA ASP A 541 10.37 21.24 -8.39
C ASP A 541 11.06 20.14 -9.21
N GLU A 542 10.76 19.97 -10.44
CA GLU A 542 11.03 18.78 -11.25
C GLU A 542 12.48 18.26 -11.30
N THR A 543 13.42 18.82 -10.52
CA THR A 543 14.85 18.62 -10.70
C THR A 543 15.66 18.32 -9.43
N GLN A 544 15.11 18.43 -8.21
CA GLN A 544 15.91 18.23 -6.99
C GLN A 544 15.34 17.15 -6.05
N LEU A 545 16.15 16.11 -5.86
CA LEU A 545 15.98 15.13 -4.78
C LEU A 545 16.55 15.73 -3.49
N ASP A 546 15.72 15.92 -2.47
CA ASP A 546 16.19 16.25 -1.14
C ASP A 546 16.82 15.01 -0.51
N THR A 547 18.12 15.06 -0.25
CA THR A 547 18.80 14.03 0.50
C THR A 547 18.96 14.47 1.95
N LEU A 548 18.41 13.66 2.85
CA LEU A 548 18.47 13.91 4.29
C LEU A 548 19.60 13.10 4.93
N TYR A 549 20.31 13.71 5.90
CA TYR A 549 21.50 13.13 6.49
C TYR A 549 21.40 13.03 8.01
N ALA A 550 22.03 12.00 8.55
CA ALA A 550 22.40 11.86 9.95
C ALA A 550 23.78 11.20 10.05
N THR A 551 24.46 11.34 11.16
CA THR A 551 25.77 10.73 11.37
C THR A 551 25.75 9.74 12.52
N VAL A 552 26.54 8.69 12.40
CA VAL A 552 26.86 7.76 13.48
C VAL A 552 28.32 7.97 13.86
N ASP A 553 28.58 8.51 15.06
CA ASP A 553 29.93 8.60 15.59
C ASP A 553 30.53 7.21 15.78
N ILE A 554 31.76 7.04 15.30
CA ILE A 554 32.50 5.78 15.40
C ILE A 554 33.89 6.04 15.96
N LYS A 555 34.50 4.98 16.46
CA LYS A 555 35.92 4.96 16.82
C LYS A 555 36.66 4.00 15.93
N VAL A 556 37.73 4.46 15.24
CA VAL A 556 38.65 3.59 14.54
C VAL A 556 39.91 3.41 15.37
N ASN A 557 40.31 2.16 15.63
CA ASN A 557 41.49 1.84 16.40
C ASN A 557 42.78 2.29 15.67
N ASP A 558 43.86 2.61 16.43
CA ASP A 558 45.16 2.91 15.86
C ASP A 558 45.71 1.74 15.01
N ALA A 559 46.74 2.02 14.22
CA ALA A 559 47.33 1.06 13.28
C ALA A 559 47.85 -0.22 13.95
N LYS A 560 48.48 -0.09 15.12
CA LYS A 560 49.04 -1.24 15.85
C LYS A 560 47.95 -2.15 16.40
N THR A 561 46.91 -1.58 17.02
CA THR A 561 45.74 -2.30 17.53
C THR A 561 44.97 -2.96 16.37
N SER A 562 44.74 -2.25 15.27
CA SER A 562 44.10 -2.73 14.08
C SER A 562 44.83 -3.91 13.44
N GLU A 563 46.15 -3.87 13.36
CA GLU A 563 46.97 -4.95 12.83
C GLU A 563 46.84 -6.24 13.66
N VAL A 564 46.93 -6.15 14.98
CA VAL A 564 46.72 -7.28 15.90
C VAL A 564 45.33 -7.89 15.74
N ASN A 565 44.31 -7.04 15.72
CA ASN A 565 42.94 -7.47 15.59
C ASN A 565 42.68 -8.12 14.22
N ASN A 566 43.16 -7.51 13.14
CA ASN A 566 43.00 -8.04 11.80
C ASN A 566 43.72 -9.38 11.58
N ALA A 567 44.91 -9.54 12.19
CA ALA A 567 45.60 -10.81 12.22
C ALA A 567 44.78 -11.91 12.94
N ALA A 568 44.12 -11.55 14.06
CA ALA A 568 43.24 -12.46 14.77
C ALA A 568 41.97 -12.79 13.95
N LYS A 569 41.37 -11.82 13.26
CA LYS A 569 40.21 -12.01 12.34
C LYS A 569 40.57 -12.98 11.21
N ARG A 570 41.72 -12.80 10.57
CA ARG A 570 42.22 -13.69 9.50
C ARG A 570 42.42 -15.14 10.00
N ARG A 571 43.01 -15.34 11.17
CA ARG A 571 43.19 -16.66 11.79
C ARG A 571 41.84 -17.35 12.04
N ILE A 572 40.82 -16.61 12.46
CA ILE A 572 39.47 -17.17 12.67
C ILE A 572 38.80 -17.54 11.36
N LYS A 573 38.88 -16.72 10.32
CA LYS A 573 38.29 -16.99 9.02
C LYS A 573 38.85 -18.25 8.35
N ALA A 574 40.12 -18.59 8.63
CA ALA A 574 40.83 -19.71 7.98
C ALA A 574 40.50 -21.11 8.53
N ALA A 575 40.05 -21.23 9.79
CA ALA A 575 39.86 -22.56 10.42
C ALA A 575 38.39 -23.02 10.37
N GLN A 576 38.19 -24.32 10.20
CA GLN A 576 36.88 -24.98 10.14
C GLN A 576 36.71 -25.93 11.31
N PRO A 577 35.61 -25.91 12.09
CA PRO A 577 35.41 -26.89 13.16
C PRO A 577 35.12 -28.28 12.59
N THR A 578 35.58 -29.32 13.29
CA THR A 578 35.27 -30.72 12.97
C THR A 578 34.07 -31.16 13.82
N LEU A 579 32.94 -31.46 13.18
CA LEU A 579 31.71 -31.88 13.85
C LEU A 579 31.52 -33.38 13.82
N THR A 580 31.21 -33.98 14.98
CA THR A 580 30.74 -35.37 15.13
C THR A 580 29.30 -35.32 15.69
N VAL A 581 28.43 -36.21 15.19
CA VAL A 581 27.05 -36.32 15.65
C VAL A 581 26.72 -37.77 15.94
N LYS A 582 26.17 -38.07 17.13
CA LYS A 582 25.73 -39.39 17.56
C LYS A 582 24.23 -39.39 17.88
N ALA A 583 23.57 -40.54 17.59
CA ALA A 583 22.16 -40.73 17.90
C ALA A 583 21.93 -40.87 19.42
N GLY A 584 20.94 -40.14 19.94
CA GLY A 584 20.41 -40.36 21.28
C GLY A 584 18.91 -40.68 21.24
N LYS A 585 18.33 -41.08 22.37
CA LYS A 585 16.89 -41.32 22.51
C LYS A 585 16.14 -39.97 22.37
N LYS A 586 15.37 -39.83 21.30
CA LYS A 586 14.68 -38.56 20.93
C LYS A 586 15.63 -37.35 20.92
N SER A 587 16.91 -37.55 20.47
CA SER A 587 17.92 -36.49 20.54
C SER A 587 19.08 -36.75 19.60
N ALA A 588 19.90 -35.72 19.39
CA ALA A 588 21.18 -35.79 18.72
C ALA A 588 22.28 -35.25 19.66
N VAL A 589 23.34 -35.98 19.87
CA VAL A 589 24.51 -35.54 20.63
C VAL A 589 25.57 -35.04 19.67
N LEU A 590 25.90 -33.79 19.72
CA LEU A 590 26.89 -33.11 18.90
C LEU A 590 28.17 -32.94 19.71
N SER A 591 29.32 -33.18 19.11
CA SER A 591 30.63 -32.88 19.70
C SER A 591 31.61 -32.37 18.64
N TRP A 592 32.57 -31.55 19.07
CA TRP A 592 33.57 -30.97 18.17
C TRP A 592 34.89 -30.74 18.88
N LYS A 593 35.97 -30.62 18.12
CA LYS A 593 37.26 -30.24 18.66
C LYS A 593 37.31 -28.76 18.99
N LYS A 594 38.00 -28.38 20.08
CA LYS A 594 38.23 -27.01 20.47
C LYS A 594 38.86 -26.22 19.32
N VAL A 595 38.22 -25.10 19.00
CA VAL A 595 38.74 -24.15 18.02
C VAL A 595 39.54 -23.09 18.76
N SER A 596 40.80 -22.90 18.40
CA SER A 596 41.69 -21.93 19.02
C SER A 596 41.07 -20.52 18.92
N ASN A 597 41.08 -19.77 20.02
CA ASN A 597 40.56 -18.39 20.10
C ASN A 597 39.06 -18.22 19.80
N ALA A 598 38.26 -19.28 19.86
CA ALA A 598 36.80 -19.15 19.76
C ALA A 598 36.19 -18.64 21.08
N ASN A 599 35.36 -17.63 21.00
CA ASN A 599 34.50 -17.22 22.13
C ASN A 599 33.28 -18.16 22.28
N GLY A 600 32.86 -18.80 21.19
CA GLY A 600 31.73 -19.71 21.22
C GLY A 600 31.45 -20.36 19.87
N TYR A 601 30.26 -20.97 19.78
CA TYR A 601 29.86 -21.75 18.62
C TYR A 601 28.40 -21.52 18.26
N GLN A 602 28.10 -21.57 16.97
CA GLN A 602 26.72 -21.58 16.48
C GLN A 602 26.40 -22.91 15.82
N ILE A 603 25.30 -23.51 16.24
CA ILE A 603 24.81 -24.82 15.76
C ILE A 603 23.52 -24.58 14.98
N TYR A 604 23.48 -25.13 13.77
CA TYR A 604 22.33 -25.06 12.87
C TYR A 604 21.86 -26.47 12.48
N ARG A 605 20.56 -26.65 12.35
CA ARG A 605 19.93 -27.90 11.92
C ARG A 605 19.00 -27.67 10.73
N SER A 606 18.91 -28.69 9.89
CA SER A 606 17.91 -28.82 8.82
C SER A 606 17.32 -30.22 8.78
N SER A 607 16.15 -30.39 8.22
CA SER A 607 15.57 -31.68 7.82
C SER A 607 16.07 -32.16 6.45
N LYS A 608 16.82 -31.31 5.71
CA LYS A 608 17.37 -31.59 4.38
C LYS A 608 18.89 -31.44 4.41
N LYS A 609 19.61 -32.28 3.60
CA LYS A 609 21.07 -32.22 3.48
C LYS A 609 21.54 -30.87 2.91
N SER A 610 20.80 -30.32 1.97
CA SER A 610 21.12 -29.05 1.31
C SER A 610 20.03 -28.02 1.60
N GLY A 611 20.40 -26.89 2.23
CA GLY A 611 19.49 -25.76 2.49
C GLY A 611 18.62 -25.92 3.75
N GLY A 612 17.82 -24.89 4.04
CA GLY A 612 16.83 -24.87 5.12
C GLY A 612 17.40 -24.94 6.55
N PHE A 613 18.68 -24.61 6.75
CA PHE A 613 19.32 -24.64 8.07
C PHE A 613 18.83 -23.49 8.96
N LYS A 614 18.27 -23.83 10.14
CA LYS A 614 17.86 -22.87 11.17
C LYS A 614 18.77 -23.00 12.40
N SER A 615 18.96 -21.90 13.12
CA SER A 615 19.72 -21.89 14.36
C SER A 615 19.06 -22.76 15.41
N VAL A 616 19.84 -23.65 16.04
CA VAL A 616 19.40 -24.51 17.17
C VAL A 616 19.93 -23.96 18.48
N LYS A 617 21.19 -23.54 18.49
CA LYS A 617 21.85 -23.04 19.71
C LYS A 617 23.05 -22.17 19.37
N THR A 618 23.16 -21.04 20.08
CA THR A 618 24.42 -20.29 20.20
C THR A 618 25.04 -20.59 21.57
N ILE A 619 26.26 -21.04 21.57
CA ILE A 619 27.08 -21.35 22.75
C ILE A 619 28.05 -20.17 22.93
N THR A 620 28.03 -19.50 24.06
CA THR A 620 28.81 -18.29 24.32
C THR A 620 30.17 -18.57 25.01
N LYS A 621 30.46 -19.82 25.36
CA LYS A 621 31.75 -20.23 25.97
C LYS A 621 32.49 -21.13 25.00
N GLY A 622 33.70 -20.72 24.58
CA GLY A 622 34.53 -21.48 23.65
C GLY A 622 35.10 -22.80 24.24
N SER A 623 34.97 -22.98 25.55
CA SER A 623 35.35 -24.24 26.23
C SER A 623 34.28 -25.34 26.16
N VAL A 624 33.05 -25.01 25.80
CA VAL A 624 31.96 -25.97 25.63
C VAL A 624 32.12 -26.65 24.28
N LEU A 625 32.29 -27.96 24.27
CA LEU A 625 32.63 -28.78 23.09
C LEU A 625 31.56 -29.81 22.75
N THR A 626 30.44 -29.80 23.47
CA THR A 626 29.32 -30.71 23.24
C THR A 626 28.00 -30.00 23.38
N TYR A 627 26.97 -30.50 22.69
CA TYR A 627 25.59 -30.04 22.81
C TYR A 627 24.65 -31.21 22.48
N THR A 628 23.59 -31.35 23.27
CA THR A 628 22.53 -32.33 22.98
C THR A 628 21.27 -31.59 22.50
N ASP A 629 20.93 -31.82 21.24
CA ASP A 629 19.68 -31.36 20.68
C ASP A 629 18.54 -32.31 21.02
N LYS A 630 17.75 -31.94 22.04
CA LYS A 630 16.59 -32.71 22.52
C LYS A 630 15.34 -32.47 21.68
N SER A 631 15.38 -31.57 20.68
CA SER A 631 14.25 -31.26 19.84
C SER A 631 14.16 -32.08 18.54
N LEU A 632 15.07 -33.05 18.36
CA LEU A 632 15.01 -34.00 17.25
C LEU A 632 14.15 -35.21 17.62
N ALA A 633 12.97 -35.31 17.01
CA ALA A 633 12.02 -36.40 17.30
C ALA A 633 12.57 -37.78 16.92
N SER A 634 12.14 -38.82 17.64
CA SER A 634 12.50 -40.23 17.37
C SER A 634 12.22 -40.62 15.92
N GLY A 635 13.10 -41.34 15.28
CA GLY A 635 12.97 -41.77 13.89
C GLY A 635 13.25 -40.69 12.84
N LYS A 636 13.38 -39.43 13.22
CA LYS A 636 13.65 -38.31 12.27
C LYS A 636 15.15 -38.11 12.07
N THR A 637 15.55 -37.77 10.83
CA THR A 637 16.93 -37.42 10.49
C THR A 637 17.13 -35.92 10.61
N GLY A 638 18.13 -35.51 11.39
CA GLY A 638 18.62 -34.15 11.47
C GLY A 638 19.96 -33.98 10.77
N TYR A 639 20.12 -32.95 9.96
CA TYR A 639 21.38 -32.54 9.34
C TYR A 639 21.93 -31.34 10.10
N TYR A 640 23.16 -31.40 10.55
CA TYR A 640 23.80 -30.42 11.42
C TYR A 640 25.06 -29.85 10.80
N LYS A 641 25.28 -28.55 11.04
CA LYS A 641 26.54 -27.87 10.81
C LYS A 641 26.84 -26.93 11.97
N ILE A 642 28.10 -26.69 12.23
CA ILE A 642 28.61 -25.84 13.30
C ILE A 642 29.64 -24.86 12.76
N ARG A 643 29.70 -23.67 13.31
CA ARG A 643 30.82 -22.74 13.14
C ARG A 643 31.24 -22.14 14.48
N ALA A 644 32.53 -21.88 14.63
CA ALA A 644 33.06 -21.12 15.75
C ALA A 644 32.96 -19.61 15.46
N TYR A 645 32.87 -18.80 16.51
CA TYR A 645 33.00 -17.35 16.39
C TYR A 645 33.91 -16.78 17.46
N ARG A 646 34.47 -15.60 17.17
CA ARG A 646 35.20 -14.77 18.10
C ARG A 646 34.66 -13.33 18.01
N THR A 647 34.48 -12.69 19.16
CA THR A 647 34.09 -11.29 19.25
C THR A 647 35.37 -10.43 19.38
N ILE A 648 35.53 -9.49 18.49
CA ILE A 648 36.63 -8.51 18.46
C ILE A 648 35.95 -7.15 18.26
N THR A 649 36.29 -6.14 19.08
CA THR A 649 35.68 -4.80 19.00
C THR A 649 34.16 -4.82 18.94
N LYS A 650 33.52 -5.68 19.76
CA LYS A 650 32.06 -5.96 19.81
C LYS A 650 31.47 -6.62 18.57
N ALA A 651 32.22 -6.85 17.48
CA ALA A 651 31.77 -7.59 16.32
C ALA A 651 32.10 -9.09 16.42
N SER A 652 31.18 -9.95 15.95
CA SER A 652 31.39 -11.39 15.91
C SER A 652 31.91 -11.85 14.56
N TYR A 653 33.10 -12.43 14.53
CA TYR A 653 33.74 -12.98 13.33
C TYR A 653 33.60 -14.49 13.34
N TYR A 654 33.11 -15.07 12.25
CA TYR A 654 32.74 -16.46 12.15
C TYR A 654 33.75 -17.25 11.32
N ARG A 655 34.02 -18.48 11.75
CA ARG A 655 34.77 -19.46 10.94
C ARG A 655 33.88 -20.05 9.83
N LYS A 656 34.50 -20.71 8.86
CA LYS A 656 33.77 -21.50 7.89
C LYS A 656 32.90 -22.54 8.61
N TRP A 657 31.76 -22.88 8.05
CA TRP A 657 30.92 -23.96 8.55
C TRP A 657 31.64 -25.29 8.50
N SER A 658 31.43 -26.16 9.48
CA SER A 658 31.80 -27.56 9.39
C SER A 658 31.14 -28.22 8.18
N ALA A 659 31.68 -29.39 7.75
CA ALA A 659 30.92 -30.27 6.90
C ALA A 659 29.60 -30.65 7.56
N VAL A 660 28.53 -30.79 6.75
CA VAL A 660 27.21 -31.20 7.22
C VAL A 660 27.31 -32.68 7.68
N LYS A 661 26.86 -32.94 8.89
CA LYS A 661 26.74 -34.30 9.46
C LYS A 661 25.27 -34.60 9.72
N SER A 662 24.86 -35.84 9.52
CA SER A 662 23.50 -36.29 9.76
C SER A 662 23.42 -37.37 10.81
N VAL A 663 22.27 -37.43 11.49
CA VAL A 663 21.96 -38.50 12.44
C VAL A 663 20.44 -38.72 12.45
N LYS A 664 20.04 -39.98 12.57
CA LYS A 664 18.67 -40.40 12.83
C LYS A 664 18.51 -40.65 14.34
N ALA A 665 17.60 -39.90 15.00
CA ALA A 665 17.34 -40.10 16.43
C ALA A 665 16.75 -41.49 16.70
N LYS A 666 17.17 -42.06 17.83
CA LYS A 666 16.65 -43.37 18.32
C LYS A 666 15.29 -43.18 18.99
#